data_d33a09cd97aae8bbd617153e1f4c663e
#
_entry.id   d33a09cd97aae8bbd617153e1f4c663e
#
_cell.length_a   1.000
_cell.length_b   1.000
_cell.length_c   1.000
_cell.angle_alpha   90.00
_cell.angle_beta   90.00
_cell.angle_gamma   90.00
#
_symmetry.space_group_name_H-M   'P 1'
#
loop_
_entity.id
_entity.type
_entity.pdbx_description
1 polymer ?
#
loop_
_entity_poly.entity_id
_entity_poly.type
_entity_poly.pdbx_seq_one_letter_code
_entity_poly.pdbx_strand_id
1 'polypeptide(L)'
;MPRPLRSLTVIAIAFSLLLAACLDEAALRELESALATEEAAILQTEAAGVAEEPATSTPRPPAPTRTPAPAGAGGSTTRPNQTWTVMLYQNADDEVLEQDIFIDLNEAERVGSTDRVRLVSQIDRYRGGFRGDGDWDSTRRYFIRQDDDLYRLGSEPAAEGESNMADGETLVDFVRWAVENYPADKYALILSDHGMGWPGGWNDPTARGQGRDDVPIARAFGDLLYLMELDRALAQAVRETGIGQFELIGFDACLMAHVEVFAAVQPYARYAVASQEVEPGLGWAYAAFLNELVNNPGMDGAALGRAIVDTYIVADERVVDDEARADYTGRRLSAEAVAQATAASATLSAVDLERLPAVLQALDEFALRLGEADPSLVARARRYAQSFESIFGEAAPPSYIDLAHFAALAAQQTGDAAVTDAAKALLAAMGDAILAETSGPERPGAYGMSIYFPNSDLFRASLSGYASYTSVAQRFADNSLWDDFLVAHYTGRPLTRTVTLPTPAPEAAGVAPGAGTITLDPIELSAGIATADQPVILTTQATGENIGFIYLFVGYYDEARNALKFADQDFIEGDATQAVDGVFYPVWDGPEIPIEFEWTPTLYAIDDGTRQVQALLNPEGYGATAEDATFSTDGRYVFASGEKRYARVIFDGRGDLRAVFGFTGADGTGAPSEITPQAGDRFILLDTWYDLATEAYYTTEGETLTFGATPWTWFAIDAPPGRYNLGFIVEDLDGNYSEAYVDVEVR
;
A
#
# COMPACT_ATOMS: atom_id res chain seq x y z
N MET A 1 -45.30 -12.48 11.06
CA MET A 1 -44.98 -11.73 9.82
C MET A 1 -43.69 -10.99 10.15
N PRO A 2 -42.57 -11.35 9.54
CA PRO A 2 -41.37 -10.57 9.70
C PRO A 2 -41.55 -9.21 9.04
N ARG A 3 -41.03 -8.17 9.69
CA ARG A 3 -40.98 -6.82 9.11
C ARG A 3 -39.84 -6.83 8.08
N PRO A 4 -39.99 -6.17 6.93
CA PRO A 4 -38.84 -6.01 6.02
C PRO A 4 -37.74 -5.20 6.73
N LEU A 5 -36.52 -5.60 6.55
CA LEU A 5 -35.35 -4.78 6.88
C LEU A 5 -35.55 -3.42 6.23
N ARG A 6 -35.55 -2.35 7.00
CA ARG A 6 -35.60 -1.00 6.46
C ARG A 6 -34.17 -0.53 6.22
N SER A 7 -33.96 0.09 5.09
CA SER A 7 -32.69 0.60 4.60
C SER A 7 -31.77 1.16 5.72
N LEU A 8 -30.59 0.64 5.80
CA LEU A 8 -29.51 0.99 6.75
C LEU A 8 -28.99 2.42 6.59
N THR A 9 -29.18 3.00 5.42
CA THR A 9 -28.58 4.28 4.99
C THR A 9 -28.98 5.53 5.80
N VAL A 10 -30.02 5.49 6.61
CA VAL A 10 -30.53 6.72 7.27
C VAL A 10 -29.96 6.89 8.69
N ILE A 11 -29.35 5.88 9.29
CA ILE A 11 -28.94 5.91 10.70
C ILE A 11 -27.48 6.34 10.89
N ALA A 12 -26.57 5.98 10.02
CA ALA A 12 -25.15 6.35 10.12
C ALA A 12 -24.93 7.88 10.07
N ILE A 13 -25.58 8.56 9.14
CA ILE A 13 -25.42 10.02 8.97
C ILE A 13 -26.07 10.84 10.11
N ALA A 14 -27.12 10.34 10.74
CA ALA A 14 -27.79 11.06 11.84
C ALA A 14 -27.04 10.95 13.18
N PHE A 15 -26.25 9.90 13.38
CA PHE A 15 -25.51 9.68 14.63
C PHE A 15 -24.20 10.46 14.69
N SER A 16 -23.52 10.66 13.57
CA SER A 16 -22.24 11.38 13.47
C SER A 16 -22.35 12.87 13.84
N LEU A 17 -23.52 13.50 13.63
CA LEU A 17 -23.71 14.95 13.85
C LEU A 17 -24.16 15.33 15.27
N LEU A 18 -24.60 14.38 16.08
CA LEU A 18 -25.14 14.65 17.42
C LEU A 18 -24.18 14.30 18.58
N LEU A 19 -23.15 13.51 18.37
CA LEU A 19 -22.22 13.05 19.40
C LEU A 19 -20.91 13.83 19.50
N ALA A 20 -20.54 14.61 18.49
CA ALA A 20 -19.27 15.36 18.46
C ALA A 20 -19.11 16.42 19.54
N ALA A 21 -20.11 16.68 20.35
CA ALA A 21 -20.06 17.75 21.35
C ALA A 21 -19.76 17.32 22.81
N CYS A 22 -19.66 16.01 23.11
CA CYS A 22 -19.57 15.53 24.49
C CYS A 22 -18.69 14.28 24.74
N LEU A 23 -17.91 13.81 23.76
CA LEU A 23 -17.05 12.62 23.93
C LEU A 23 -15.60 13.03 24.19
N ASP A 24 -14.88 12.29 25.03
CA ASP A 24 -13.44 12.46 25.19
C ASP A 24 -12.67 11.83 24.01
N GLU A 25 -11.38 12.16 23.88
CA GLU A 25 -10.56 11.73 22.73
C GLU A 25 -10.40 10.20 22.59
N ALA A 26 -10.53 9.45 23.67
CA ALA A 26 -10.47 7.99 23.61
C ALA A 26 -11.78 7.40 23.05
N ALA A 27 -12.91 7.99 23.43
CA ALA A 27 -14.22 7.60 22.90
C ALA A 27 -14.39 7.97 21.42
N LEU A 28 -13.75 9.06 20.96
CA LEU A 28 -13.69 9.43 19.53
C LEU A 28 -12.86 8.43 18.73
N ARG A 29 -11.72 7.97 19.25
CA ARG A 29 -10.91 6.92 18.60
C ARG A 29 -11.63 5.57 18.53
N GLU A 30 -12.32 5.19 19.62
CA GLU A 30 -13.16 3.98 19.58
C GLU A 30 -14.32 4.12 18.60
N LEU A 31 -14.87 5.30 18.43
CA LEU A 31 -15.97 5.55 17.49
C LEU A 31 -15.45 5.61 16.03
N GLU A 32 -14.32 6.26 15.78
CA GLU A 32 -13.68 6.29 14.45
C GLU A 32 -13.18 4.89 14.04
N SER A 33 -12.59 4.14 14.95
CA SER A 33 -12.23 2.74 14.72
C SER A 33 -13.45 1.84 14.51
N ALA A 34 -14.52 2.08 15.25
CA ALA A 34 -15.79 1.35 15.07
C ALA A 34 -16.46 1.71 13.75
N LEU A 35 -16.41 2.99 13.33
CA LEU A 35 -16.95 3.44 12.04
C LEU A 35 -16.11 2.91 10.87
N ALA A 36 -14.77 2.92 10.99
CA ALA A 36 -13.89 2.31 10.00
C ALA A 36 -14.11 0.80 9.88
N THR A 37 -14.32 0.12 11.01
CA THR A 37 -14.65 -1.32 11.04
C THR A 37 -16.05 -1.58 10.48
N GLU A 38 -17.00 -0.67 10.70
CA GLU A 38 -18.36 -0.73 10.17
C GLU A 38 -18.37 -0.49 8.66
N GLU A 39 -17.63 0.52 8.17
CA GLU A 39 -17.44 0.76 6.74
C GLU A 39 -16.67 -0.37 6.07
N ALA A 40 -15.61 -0.92 6.72
CA ALA A 40 -14.90 -2.09 6.23
C ALA A 40 -15.83 -3.29 6.10
N ALA A 41 -16.67 -3.53 7.11
CA ALA A 41 -17.65 -4.61 7.07
C ALA A 41 -18.67 -4.44 5.93
N ILE A 42 -18.96 -3.20 5.55
CA ILE A 42 -19.95 -2.87 4.50
C ILE A 42 -19.30 -2.90 3.10
N LEU A 43 -18.03 -2.47 2.96
CA LEU A 43 -17.29 -2.51 1.69
C LEU A 43 -16.75 -3.92 1.37
N GLN A 44 -16.80 -4.82 2.31
CA GLN A 44 -16.32 -6.20 2.16
C GLN A 44 -17.44 -7.11 1.69
N THR A 45 -17.80 -7.07 0.44
CA THR A 45 -18.73 -8.03 -0.13
C THR A 45 -18.42 -8.29 -1.58
N GLU A 46 -18.14 -9.52 -2.01
CA GLU A 46 -18.38 -9.99 -3.32
C GLU A 46 -17.96 -11.28 -3.82
N ALA A 47 -18.29 -11.77 -4.78
CA ALA A 47 -17.88 -12.38 -5.96
C ALA A 47 -18.61 -13.57 -6.50
N ALA A 48 -18.53 -14.02 -7.45
CA ALA A 48 -18.17 -14.73 -8.63
C ALA A 48 -19.41 -15.15 -9.37
N GLY A 49 -19.30 -15.29 -10.48
CA GLY A 49 -18.69 -15.88 -11.54
C GLY A 49 -19.63 -16.36 -12.60
N VAL A 50 -19.03 -16.65 -13.68
CA VAL A 50 -19.31 -17.54 -14.82
C VAL A 50 -19.99 -16.93 -16.03
N ALA A 51 -19.29 -16.76 -17.03
CA ALA A 51 -19.05 -17.44 -18.30
C ALA A 51 -18.48 -16.54 -19.38
N GLU A 52 -17.52 -17.11 -20.06
CA GLU A 52 -16.65 -16.53 -21.07
C GLU A 52 -17.33 -15.87 -22.27
N GLU A 53 -16.93 -14.64 -22.57
CA GLU A 53 -16.46 -14.27 -23.90
C GLU A 53 -15.11 -13.55 -23.77
N PRO A 54 -14.15 -13.76 -24.69
CA PRO A 54 -12.77 -13.28 -24.49
C PRO A 54 -12.70 -11.76 -24.52
N ALA A 55 -12.16 -11.20 -23.45
CA ALA A 55 -11.78 -9.80 -23.42
C ALA A 55 -10.89 -9.47 -24.64
N THR A 56 -11.28 -8.48 -25.43
CA THR A 56 -10.44 -7.95 -26.50
C THR A 56 -9.35 -7.12 -25.82
N SER A 57 -8.25 -7.79 -25.45
CA SER A 57 -7.05 -7.10 -25.04
C SER A 57 -6.56 -6.23 -26.18
N THR A 58 -6.62 -4.93 -26.02
CA THR A 58 -5.79 -4.04 -26.83
C THR A 58 -4.34 -4.39 -26.51
N PRO A 59 -3.49 -4.69 -27.50
CA PRO A 59 -2.09 -5.00 -27.23
C PRO A 59 -1.49 -3.83 -26.44
N ARG A 60 -0.81 -4.13 -25.35
CA ARG A 60 0.03 -3.17 -24.61
C ARG A 60 0.75 -2.30 -25.63
N PRO A 61 0.62 -0.96 -25.57
CA PRO A 61 1.52 -0.11 -26.33
C PRO A 61 2.93 -0.56 -25.96
N PRO A 62 3.83 -0.80 -26.90
CA PRO A 62 5.20 -1.17 -26.54
C PRO A 62 5.68 -0.11 -25.56
N ALA A 63 6.17 -0.55 -24.41
CA ALA A 63 6.83 0.33 -23.46
C ALA A 63 7.74 1.26 -24.27
N PRO A 64 7.68 2.58 -24.06
CA PRO A 64 8.37 3.51 -24.94
C PRO A 64 9.80 3.03 -25.08
N THR A 65 10.16 2.59 -26.28
CA THR A 65 11.46 1.97 -26.56
C THR A 65 12.49 3.02 -26.14
N ARG A 66 13.16 2.77 -25.00
CA ARG A 66 14.20 3.66 -24.50
C ARG A 66 15.24 3.81 -25.60
N THR A 67 15.17 4.91 -26.32
CA THR A 67 16.37 5.42 -26.97
C THR A 67 17.30 5.77 -25.83
N PRO A 68 18.54 5.21 -25.76
CA PRO A 68 19.49 5.64 -24.75
C PRO A 68 19.54 7.16 -24.78
N ALA A 69 19.17 7.81 -23.70
CA ALA A 69 19.26 9.26 -23.62
C ALA A 69 20.70 9.64 -23.95
N PRO A 70 20.96 10.61 -24.81
CA PRO A 70 22.30 11.11 -24.99
C PRO A 70 22.77 11.53 -23.61
N ALA A 71 23.95 11.06 -23.22
CA ALA A 71 24.56 11.38 -21.92
C ALA A 71 24.47 12.90 -21.74
N GLY A 72 23.45 13.32 -20.96
CA GLY A 72 23.16 14.72 -20.71
C GLY A 72 24.32 15.28 -19.90
N ALA A 73 24.86 16.37 -20.35
CA ALA A 73 25.94 17.09 -19.72
C ALA A 73 25.45 17.88 -18.47
N GLY A 74 25.02 17.13 -17.46
CA GLY A 74 24.96 17.56 -16.06
C GLY A 74 26.06 16.77 -15.35
N GLY A 75 27.27 17.35 -15.20
CA GLY A 75 28.44 16.57 -14.93
C GLY A 75 28.53 16.10 -13.47
N SER A 76 28.12 14.89 -13.20
CA SER A 76 28.76 14.10 -12.14
C SER A 76 30.19 13.82 -12.59
N THR A 77 31.17 14.51 -12.00
CA THR A 77 32.57 14.33 -12.36
C THR A 77 33.10 13.08 -11.66
N THR A 78 33.10 11.94 -12.37
CA THR A 78 33.82 10.74 -11.94
C THR A 78 35.30 11.10 -11.77
N ARG A 79 35.83 10.94 -10.54
CA ARG A 79 37.23 11.18 -10.23
C ARG A 79 37.97 9.84 -10.08
N PRO A 80 39.16 9.65 -10.60
CA PRO A 80 39.89 8.38 -10.51
C PRO A 80 40.07 7.84 -9.09
N ASN A 81 40.06 8.73 -8.10
CA ASN A 81 40.24 8.40 -6.66
C ASN A 81 39.01 8.75 -5.83
N GLN A 82 37.81 8.79 -6.44
CA GLN A 82 36.57 9.10 -5.76
C GLN A 82 36.33 8.14 -4.59
N THR A 83 35.87 8.72 -3.49
CA THR A 83 35.53 7.98 -2.27
C THR A 83 34.05 8.13 -1.95
N TRP A 84 33.49 7.10 -1.28
CA TRP A 84 32.12 7.07 -0.81
C TRP A 84 32.05 6.80 0.69
N THR A 85 31.01 7.35 1.33
CA THR A 85 30.50 6.86 2.60
C THR A 85 29.02 6.53 2.42
N VAL A 86 28.68 5.26 2.60
CA VAL A 86 27.30 4.76 2.60
C VAL A 86 26.87 4.64 4.05
N MET A 87 25.77 5.28 4.38
CA MET A 87 25.16 5.37 5.71
C MET A 87 23.88 4.57 5.73
N LEU A 88 23.79 3.56 6.57
CA LEU A 88 22.61 2.74 6.77
C LEU A 88 21.95 3.16 8.09
N TYR A 89 20.75 3.76 8.00
CA TYR A 89 19.93 4.15 9.15
C TYR A 89 18.79 3.12 9.27
N GLN A 90 19.00 2.13 10.14
CA GLN A 90 18.23 0.90 10.19
C GLN A 90 17.45 0.82 11.49
N ASN A 91 16.15 1.10 11.44
CA ASN A 91 15.27 0.94 12.57
C ASN A 91 14.63 -0.46 12.53
N ALA A 92 15.22 -1.39 13.25
CA ALA A 92 14.80 -2.77 13.38
C ALA A 92 14.09 -3.02 14.73
N ASP A 93 13.57 -1.97 15.40
CA ASP A 93 12.82 -2.09 16.65
C ASP A 93 11.35 -2.44 16.38
N ASP A 94 11.13 -3.48 15.58
CA ASP A 94 9.83 -4.07 15.27
C ASP A 94 9.95 -5.58 15.10
N GLU A 95 8.98 -6.36 15.65
CA GLU A 95 9.03 -7.82 15.60
C GLU A 95 8.97 -8.40 14.18
N VAL A 96 8.36 -7.70 13.23
CA VAL A 96 8.29 -8.15 11.83
C VAL A 96 9.60 -7.88 11.09
N LEU A 97 10.15 -6.68 11.24
CA LEU A 97 11.27 -6.20 10.42
C LEU A 97 12.64 -6.54 11.01
N GLU A 98 12.73 -6.87 12.31
CA GLU A 98 14.02 -7.01 13.00
C GLU A 98 14.97 -7.97 12.30
N GLN A 99 14.50 -9.19 11.98
CA GLN A 99 15.34 -10.21 11.37
C GLN A 99 15.83 -9.78 9.99
N ASP A 100 14.96 -9.22 9.19
CA ASP A 100 15.26 -8.87 7.80
C ASP A 100 16.25 -7.71 7.74
N ILE A 101 16.00 -6.61 8.44
CA ILE A 101 16.91 -5.47 8.53
C ILE A 101 18.27 -5.87 9.15
N PHE A 102 18.27 -6.80 10.11
CA PHE A 102 19.53 -7.33 10.67
C PHE A 102 20.31 -8.14 9.63
N ILE A 103 19.64 -8.94 8.80
CA ILE A 103 20.28 -9.69 7.71
C ILE A 103 20.84 -8.73 6.66
N ASP A 104 20.14 -7.66 6.31
CA ASP A 104 20.61 -6.63 5.38
C ASP A 104 21.92 -5.98 5.85
N LEU A 105 22.05 -5.75 7.17
CA LEU A 105 23.33 -5.31 7.75
C LEU A 105 24.44 -6.37 7.58
N ASN A 106 24.10 -7.66 7.77
CA ASN A 106 25.07 -8.76 7.54
C ASN A 106 25.40 -8.90 6.05
N GLU A 107 24.46 -8.68 5.14
CA GLU A 107 24.75 -8.60 3.71
C GLU A 107 25.76 -7.47 3.40
N ALA A 108 25.61 -6.32 4.05
CA ALA A 108 26.60 -5.26 3.93
C ALA A 108 27.99 -5.68 4.48
N GLU A 109 28.06 -6.54 5.51
CA GLU A 109 29.31 -7.15 6.00
C GLU A 109 29.95 -8.12 5.01
N ARG A 110 29.17 -8.82 4.17
CA ARG A 110 29.72 -9.64 3.08
C ARG A 110 30.67 -8.85 2.19
N VAL A 111 30.39 -7.58 1.99
CA VAL A 111 31.21 -6.66 1.19
C VAL A 111 32.26 -5.96 2.06
N GLY A 112 31.83 -5.36 3.16
CA GLY A 112 32.68 -4.62 4.08
C GLY A 112 33.25 -3.32 3.50
N SER A 113 33.83 -2.53 4.38
CA SER A 113 34.45 -1.25 4.02
C SER A 113 35.84 -1.45 3.37
N THR A 114 36.14 -0.56 2.43
CA THR A 114 37.45 -0.48 1.77
C THR A 114 38.08 0.92 1.94
N ASP A 115 39.29 1.11 1.41
CA ASP A 115 39.90 2.44 1.43
C ASP A 115 39.11 3.51 0.67
N ARG A 116 38.26 3.10 -0.29
CA ARG A 116 37.49 4.01 -1.16
C ARG A 116 35.98 4.03 -0.90
N VAL A 117 35.46 2.98 -0.32
CA VAL A 117 34.04 2.87 0.04
C VAL A 117 33.95 2.50 1.51
N ARG A 118 33.40 3.37 2.31
CA ARG A 118 33.18 3.15 3.73
C ARG A 118 31.70 2.91 3.97
N LEU A 119 31.40 1.81 4.63
CA LEU A 119 30.05 1.41 5.00
C LEU A 119 29.91 1.63 6.50
N VAL A 120 28.90 2.36 6.90
CA VAL A 120 28.59 2.64 8.31
C VAL A 120 27.10 2.44 8.56
N SER A 121 26.76 1.91 9.73
CA SER A 121 25.37 1.68 10.12
C SER A 121 25.08 2.30 11.48
N GLN A 122 23.85 2.73 11.69
CA GLN A 122 23.18 2.83 12.98
C GLN A 122 21.95 1.92 12.91
N ILE A 123 21.90 0.92 13.78
CA ILE A 123 20.79 -0.03 13.87
C ILE A 123 20.23 -0.03 15.29
N ASP A 124 18.92 -0.02 15.40
CA ASP A 124 18.19 -0.30 16.63
C ASP A 124 17.44 -1.63 16.49
N ARG A 125 17.33 -2.41 17.58
CA ARG A 125 16.75 -3.76 17.52
C ARG A 125 15.66 -3.97 18.54
N TYR A 126 14.69 -4.81 18.14
CA TYR A 126 13.55 -5.23 18.93
C TYR A 126 13.92 -6.35 19.92
N ARG A 127 13.44 -6.25 21.15
CA ARG A 127 13.69 -7.28 22.17
C ARG A 127 12.77 -8.49 21.99
N GLY A 128 13.33 -9.64 21.73
CA GLY A 128 12.62 -10.93 21.72
C GLY A 128 12.13 -11.37 20.34
N GLY A 129 12.37 -10.62 19.31
CA GLY A 129 12.14 -11.00 17.92
C GLY A 129 13.23 -11.95 17.42
N PHE A 130 14.21 -11.45 16.69
CA PHE A 130 15.32 -12.22 16.18
C PHE A 130 16.42 -12.43 17.23
N ARG A 131 16.87 -13.69 17.43
CA ARG A 131 17.86 -14.05 18.45
C ARG A 131 19.26 -14.32 17.87
N GLY A 132 19.46 -14.12 16.58
CA GLY A 132 20.80 -14.12 15.98
C GLY A 132 21.65 -13.03 16.61
N ASP A 133 22.95 -13.27 16.77
CA ASP A 133 23.90 -12.36 17.43
C ASP A 133 23.54 -11.98 18.88
N GLY A 134 22.77 -12.81 19.59
CA GLY A 134 22.20 -12.49 20.89
C GLY A 134 20.93 -11.64 20.79
N ASP A 135 20.29 -11.43 21.91
CA ASP A 135 19.00 -10.74 22.04
C ASP A 135 19.24 -9.35 22.67
N TRP A 136 20.05 -8.52 21.97
CA TRP A 136 20.31 -7.14 22.39
C TRP A 136 19.25 -6.20 21.76
N ASP A 137 18.88 -5.17 22.49
CA ASP A 137 17.78 -4.27 22.23
C ASP A 137 18.18 -2.80 22.36
N SER A 138 19.35 -2.45 21.85
CA SER A 138 19.90 -1.11 21.96
C SER A 138 20.27 -0.56 20.58
N THR A 139 20.25 0.75 20.44
CA THR A 139 20.82 1.42 19.26
C THR A 139 22.34 1.26 19.24
N ARG A 140 22.90 0.75 18.15
CA ARG A 140 24.35 0.58 17.96
C ARG A 140 24.82 1.19 16.65
N ARG A 141 26.05 1.74 16.66
CA ARG A 141 26.74 2.25 15.48
C ARG A 141 27.89 1.34 15.10
N TYR A 142 28.04 1.08 13.81
CA TYR A 142 29.09 0.21 13.28
C TYR A 142 29.87 0.91 12.17
N PHE A 143 31.19 0.62 12.13
CA PHE A 143 31.98 0.68 10.91
C PHE A 143 32.04 -0.74 10.36
N ILE A 144 31.38 -0.96 9.24
CA ILE A 144 31.12 -2.29 8.69
C ILE A 144 32.42 -2.88 8.12
N ARG A 145 32.83 -4.02 8.63
CA ARG A 145 33.97 -4.81 8.18
C ARG A 145 33.51 -6.05 7.47
N GLN A 146 34.34 -6.57 6.57
CA GLN A 146 33.98 -7.80 5.87
C GLN A 146 33.87 -8.99 6.82
N ASP A 147 32.76 -9.69 6.75
CA ASP A 147 32.44 -10.94 7.41
C ASP A 147 31.52 -11.80 6.51
N ASP A 148 31.51 -13.13 6.70
CA ASP A 148 30.74 -14.04 5.88
C ASP A 148 29.60 -14.73 6.64
N ASP A 149 29.34 -14.40 7.91
CA ASP A 149 28.23 -14.94 8.72
C ASP A 149 26.97 -14.10 8.55
N LEU A 150 25.89 -14.63 8.03
CA LEU A 150 24.63 -13.89 7.82
C LEU A 150 23.81 -13.66 9.09
N TYR A 151 24.14 -14.34 10.17
CA TYR A 151 23.34 -14.32 11.40
C TYR A 151 24.09 -13.76 12.60
N ARG A 152 25.32 -13.26 12.38
CA ARG A 152 26.16 -12.66 13.42
C ARG A 152 27.02 -11.55 12.84
N LEU A 153 27.12 -10.45 13.56
CA LEU A 153 27.99 -9.35 13.18
C LEU A 153 29.43 -9.64 13.53
N GLY A 154 30.32 -9.56 12.54
CA GLY A 154 31.77 -9.58 12.70
C GLY A 154 32.32 -8.21 13.07
N SER A 155 31.58 -7.13 12.86
CA SER A 155 31.98 -5.76 13.22
C SER A 155 31.74 -5.48 14.69
N GLU A 156 32.74 -4.81 15.33
CA GLU A 156 32.58 -4.33 16.71
C GLU A 156 31.80 -3.01 16.74
N PRO A 157 30.88 -2.80 17.70
CA PRO A 157 30.14 -1.55 17.82
C PRO A 157 31.09 -0.38 18.15
N ALA A 158 30.97 0.69 17.37
CA ALA A 158 31.70 1.95 17.60
C ALA A 158 31.03 2.82 18.68
N ALA A 159 29.74 2.66 18.84
CA ALA A 159 28.93 3.27 19.90
C ALA A 159 27.72 2.37 20.21
N GLU A 160 27.24 2.46 21.46
CA GLU A 160 26.04 1.76 21.93
C GLU A 160 25.27 2.68 22.89
N GLY A 161 23.96 2.65 22.82
CA GLY A 161 23.07 3.45 23.65
C GLY A 161 21.61 3.10 23.36
N GLU A 162 20.73 4.00 23.69
CA GLU A 162 19.32 3.95 23.35
C GLU A 162 18.96 5.27 22.68
N SER A 163 18.26 5.23 21.55
CA SER A 163 17.90 6.44 20.79
C SER A 163 16.56 6.22 20.10
N ASN A 164 15.70 7.23 20.15
CA ASN A 164 14.47 7.22 19.35
C ASN A 164 14.82 7.38 17.85
N MET A 165 14.65 6.31 17.08
CA MET A 165 14.90 6.33 15.64
C MET A 165 13.84 7.11 14.84
N ALA A 166 12.69 7.40 15.45
CA ALA A 166 11.67 8.30 14.90
C ALA A 166 11.98 9.79 15.11
N ASP A 167 13.04 10.13 15.87
CA ASP A 167 13.44 11.53 16.11
C ASP A 167 14.43 12.02 15.03
N GLY A 168 14.07 13.10 14.35
CA GLY A 168 14.93 13.73 13.34
C GLY A 168 16.31 14.14 13.86
N GLU A 169 16.46 14.49 15.15
CA GLU A 169 17.77 14.79 15.74
C GLU A 169 18.67 13.53 15.86
N THR A 170 18.08 12.36 16.06
CA THR A 170 18.83 11.07 16.02
C THR A 170 19.42 10.84 14.62
N LEU A 171 18.65 11.08 13.56
CA LEU A 171 19.15 11.01 12.19
C LEU A 171 20.27 12.04 11.93
N VAL A 172 20.08 13.29 12.35
CA VAL A 172 21.12 14.34 12.22
C VAL A 172 22.42 13.95 12.93
N ASP A 173 22.30 13.42 14.15
CA ASP A 173 23.47 12.99 14.94
C ASP A 173 24.21 11.82 14.28
N PHE A 174 23.49 10.85 13.71
CA PHE A 174 24.11 9.77 12.94
C PHE A 174 24.84 10.28 11.69
N VAL A 175 24.20 11.12 10.88
CA VAL A 175 24.85 11.68 9.68
C VAL A 175 26.08 12.51 10.05
N ARG A 176 26.01 13.33 11.10
CA ARG A 176 27.14 14.10 11.60
C ARG A 176 28.29 13.19 12.03
N TRP A 177 28.02 12.16 12.84
CA TRP A 177 29.00 11.17 13.26
C TRP A 177 29.67 10.49 12.05
N ALA A 178 28.89 10.09 11.05
CA ALA A 178 29.41 9.41 9.87
C ALA A 178 30.31 10.34 9.04
N VAL A 179 29.92 11.58 8.80
CA VAL A 179 30.70 12.56 8.03
C VAL A 179 31.99 12.95 8.75
N GLU A 180 31.95 13.16 10.08
CA GLU A 180 33.12 13.53 10.89
C GLU A 180 34.16 12.42 10.95
N ASN A 181 33.73 11.16 11.06
CA ASN A 181 34.66 10.02 11.20
C ASN A 181 35.08 9.40 9.85
N TYR A 182 34.23 9.50 8.83
CA TYR A 182 34.40 8.86 7.52
C TYR A 182 34.16 9.84 6.37
N PRO A 183 34.92 10.93 6.26
CA PRO A 183 34.75 11.92 5.21
C PRO A 183 35.02 11.34 3.83
N ALA A 184 34.18 11.70 2.84
CA ALA A 184 34.22 11.19 1.47
C ALA A 184 33.89 12.28 0.44
N ASP A 185 34.09 11.96 -0.86
CA ASP A 185 33.66 12.83 -1.96
C ASP A 185 32.14 12.73 -2.20
N LYS A 186 31.55 11.56 -1.91
CA LYS A 186 30.13 11.27 -2.09
C LYS A 186 29.54 10.56 -0.87
N TYR A 187 28.30 10.84 -0.60
CA TYR A 187 27.55 10.25 0.50
C TYR A 187 26.25 9.66 -0.01
N ALA A 188 25.98 8.42 0.38
CA ALA A 188 24.65 7.80 0.23
C ALA A 188 24.05 7.60 1.61
N LEU A 189 22.77 7.83 1.77
CA LEU A 189 21.99 7.57 2.97
C LEU A 189 20.84 6.62 2.60
N ILE A 190 20.76 5.46 3.25
CA ILE A 190 19.68 4.49 3.08
C ILE A 190 18.97 4.38 4.42
N LEU A 191 17.65 4.56 4.42
CA LEU A 191 16.80 4.50 5.59
C LEU A 191 15.90 3.25 5.46
N SER A 192 15.97 2.37 6.45
CA SER A 192 15.22 1.11 6.48
C SER A 192 14.29 1.05 7.68
N ASP A 193 13.01 0.82 7.47
CA ASP A 193 11.94 0.63 8.45
C ASP A 193 10.59 0.47 7.70
N HIS A 194 9.48 0.59 8.41
CA HIS A 194 8.17 0.82 7.83
C HIS A 194 8.08 2.15 7.08
N GLY A 195 7.44 2.16 5.93
CA GLY A 195 7.11 3.36 5.17
C GLY A 195 5.59 3.51 5.00
N MET A 196 5.13 4.75 4.92
CA MET A 196 3.72 5.10 4.82
C MET A 196 3.40 6.08 3.69
N GLY A 197 4.34 6.33 2.79
CA GLY A 197 4.21 7.34 1.73
C GLY A 197 4.28 8.77 2.27
N TRP A 198 3.32 9.63 1.90
CA TRP A 198 3.35 11.05 2.27
C TRP A 198 3.37 11.33 3.79
N PRO A 199 2.84 10.50 4.69
CA PRO A 199 3.03 10.72 6.12
C PRO A 199 4.49 10.61 6.57
N GLY A 200 5.27 9.75 5.95
CA GLY A 200 6.63 9.43 6.37
C GLY A 200 6.79 7.96 6.75
N GLY A 201 7.43 7.69 7.88
CA GLY A 201 7.67 6.32 8.37
C GLY A 201 8.55 6.36 9.61
N TRP A 202 9.23 5.25 9.88
CA TRP A 202 10.15 5.10 11.02
C TRP A 202 9.44 5.27 12.36
N ASN A 203 8.79 4.22 12.80
CA ASN A 203 8.17 4.13 14.11
C ASN A 203 9.14 3.46 15.10
N ASP A 204 9.31 4.05 16.26
CA ASP A 204 10.10 3.46 17.34
C ASP A 204 9.18 3.19 18.55
N PRO A 205 8.68 1.96 18.72
CA PRO A 205 7.68 1.63 19.74
C PRO A 205 8.25 1.60 21.15
N THR A 206 9.56 1.46 21.33
CA THR A 206 10.18 1.43 22.65
C THR A 206 10.69 2.78 23.11
N ALA A 207 10.91 3.71 22.19
CA ALA A 207 11.28 5.06 22.52
C ALA A 207 10.14 5.78 23.23
N ARG A 208 10.48 6.46 24.32
CA ARG A 208 9.53 7.30 25.05
C ARG A 208 9.49 8.70 24.43
N GLY A 209 9.12 8.77 23.15
CA GLY A 209 8.86 10.03 22.46
C GLY A 209 7.62 10.70 23.06
N GLN A 210 7.58 12.03 23.02
CA GLN A 210 6.33 12.75 23.28
C GLN A 210 5.59 12.79 21.94
N GLY A 211 4.44 12.08 21.86
CA GLY A 211 3.58 12.15 20.69
C GLY A 211 3.28 13.61 20.32
N ARG A 212 3.20 13.89 19.03
CA ARG A 212 2.99 15.24 18.52
C ARG A 212 1.52 15.58 18.46
N ASP A 213 1.12 16.61 19.21
CA ASP A 213 -0.25 17.16 19.18
C ASP A 213 -0.46 18.23 18.09
N ASP A 214 0.62 18.70 17.44
CA ASP A 214 0.59 19.80 16.49
C ASP A 214 0.22 19.38 15.05
N VAL A 215 0.26 18.07 14.76
CA VAL A 215 -0.14 17.50 13.46
C VAL A 215 -1.30 16.53 13.68
N PRO A 216 -2.47 16.72 13.05
CA PRO A 216 -3.65 15.89 13.32
C PRO A 216 -3.40 14.39 13.12
N ILE A 217 -2.69 13.99 12.07
CA ILE A 217 -2.40 12.57 11.77
C ILE A 217 -1.55 11.89 12.84
N ALA A 218 -0.74 12.62 13.59
CA ALA A 218 0.05 12.07 14.70
C ALA A 218 -0.82 11.53 15.85
N ARG A 219 -2.09 11.94 15.92
CA ARG A 219 -3.05 11.37 16.86
C ARG A 219 -3.54 9.99 16.42
N ALA A 220 -3.49 9.68 15.12
CA ALA A 220 -3.86 8.38 14.59
C ALA A 220 -2.67 7.40 14.61
N PHE A 221 -1.48 7.85 14.21
CA PHE A 221 -0.33 6.98 13.98
C PHE A 221 0.78 7.09 15.05
N GLY A 222 0.67 8.01 16.01
CA GLY A 222 1.62 8.14 17.11
C GLY A 222 2.94 8.82 16.75
N ASP A 223 4.04 8.37 17.35
CA ASP A 223 5.37 8.91 17.14
C ASP A 223 6.00 8.28 15.90
N LEU A 224 6.18 9.09 14.86
CA LEU A 224 6.79 8.72 13.58
C LEU A 224 7.76 9.82 13.16
N LEU A 225 8.75 9.49 12.36
CA LEU A 225 9.51 10.47 11.61
C LEU A 225 8.66 10.97 10.43
N TYR A 226 7.81 11.96 10.69
CA TYR A 226 6.94 12.55 9.68
C TYR A 226 7.73 13.21 8.55
N LEU A 227 7.17 13.24 7.33
CA LEU A 227 7.87 13.73 6.14
C LEU A 227 8.40 15.16 6.31
N MET A 228 7.64 16.07 6.97
CA MET A 228 8.12 17.42 7.24
C MET A 228 9.25 17.46 8.30
N GLU A 229 9.42 16.40 9.12
CA GLU A 229 10.53 16.26 10.07
C GLU A 229 11.75 15.73 9.39
N LEU A 230 11.59 14.72 8.54
CA LEU A 230 12.64 14.22 7.67
C LEU A 230 13.23 15.34 6.81
N ASP A 231 12.38 16.20 6.21
CA ASP A 231 12.81 17.39 5.48
C ASP A 231 13.69 18.31 6.35
N ARG A 232 13.24 18.62 7.58
CA ARG A 232 13.99 19.46 8.51
C ARG A 232 15.30 18.82 8.97
N ALA A 233 15.27 17.51 9.27
CA ALA A 233 16.45 16.76 9.69
C ALA A 233 17.51 16.73 8.59
N LEU A 234 17.12 16.45 7.34
CA LEU A 234 18.04 16.49 6.20
C LEU A 234 18.61 17.91 5.96
N ALA A 235 17.78 18.94 6.06
CA ALA A 235 18.25 20.33 5.98
C ALA A 235 19.28 20.65 7.06
N GLN A 236 19.07 20.18 8.27
CA GLN A 236 19.99 20.38 9.40
C GLN A 236 21.28 19.57 9.19
N ALA A 237 21.17 18.29 8.82
CA ALA A 237 22.33 17.44 8.60
C ALA A 237 23.26 18.01 7.52
N VAL A 238 22.71 18.38 6.35
CA VAL A 238 23.48 19.01 5.26
C VAL A 238 24.13 20.31 5.69
N ARG A 239 23.42 21.16 6.43
CA ARG A 239 23.95 22.44 6.94
C ARG A 239 25.07 22.25 7.95
N GLU A 240 24.94 21.33 8.91
CA GLU A 240 25.90 21.13 10.00
C GLU A 240 27.15 20.41 9.54
N THR A 241 27.00 19.45 8.63
CA THR A 241 28.13 18.67 8.10
C THR A 241 28.84 19.38 6.93
N GLY A 242 28.15 20.27 6.22
CA GLY A 242 28.70 20.97 5.07
C GLY A 242 28.91 20.09 3.83
N ILE A 243 28.30 18.90 3.74
CA ILE A 243 28.43 18.00 2.59
C ILE A 243 27.79 18.56 1.31
N GLY A 244 27.00 19.62 1.42
CA GLY A 244 26.28 20.23 0.34
C GLY A 244 25.03 19.43 -0.04
N GLN A 245 25.18 18.17 -0.42
CA GLN A 245 24.09 17.30 -0.88
C GLN A 245 24.51 15.84 -0.79
N PHE A 246 23.59 14.95 -0.48
CA PHE A 246 23.79 13.51 -0.68
C PHE A 246 23.84 13.19 -2.18
N GLU A 247 24.64 12.25 -2.57
CA GLU A 247 24.62 11.73 -3.93
C GLU A 247 23.37 10.89 -4.16
N LEU A 248 22.95 10.09 -3.15
CA LEU A 248 21.75 9.26 -3.19
C LEU A 248 21.10 9.22 -1.80
N ILE A 249 19.78 9.32 -1.74
CA ILE A 249 18.96 8.91 -0.60
C ILE A 249 18.11 7.72 -1.03
N GLY A 250 18.14 6.62 -0.26
CA GLY A 250 17.34 5.43 -0.46
C GLY A 250 16.35 5.25 0.67
N PHE A 251 15.17 4.76 0.32
CA PHE A 251 14.12 4.36 1.24
C PHE A 251 13.86 2.87 1.03
N ASP A 252 14.52 2.04 1.82
CA ASP A 252 14.26 0.63 1.94
C ASP A 252 13.07 0.47 2.90
N ALA A 253 11.92 0.85 2.39
CA ALA A 253 10.69 1.04 3.13
C ALA A 253 9.47 1.13 2.18
N CYS A 254 8.35 0.57 2.61
CA CYS A 254 7.10 0.50 1.85
C CYS A 254 6.58 1.88 1.42
N LEU A 255 5.96 1.97 0.25
CA LEU A 255 5.14 3.12 -0.17
C LEU A 255 5.89 4.46 -0.35
N MET A 256 7.22 4.51 -0.30
CA MET A 256 7.96 5.77 -0.29
C MET A 256 8.21 6.39 -1.68
N ALA A 257 7.88 5.71 -2.80
CA ALA A 257 8.04 6.29 -4.14
C ALA A 257 6.92 7.28 -4.50
N HIS A 258 6.57 8.14 -3.57
CA HIS A 258 5.62 9.23 -3.75
C HIS A 258 6.28 10.51 -4.26
N VAL A 259 5.60 11.24 -5.16
CA VAL A 259 6.06 12.56 -5.63
C VAL A 259 6.26 13.51 -4.45
N GLU A 260 5.42 13.44 -3.43
CA GLU A 260 5.50 14.20 -2.17
C GLU A 260 6.80 13.92 -1.42
N VAL A 261 7.20 12.65 -1.33
CA VAL A 261 8.46 12.22 -0.69
C VAL A 261 9.65 12.71 -1.50
N PHE A 262 9.62 12.52 -2.82
CA PHE A 262 10.68 13.00 -3.68
C PHE A 262 10.82 14.53 -3.62
N ALA A 263 9.71 15.27 -3.52
CA ALA A 263 9.75 16.73 -3.33
C ALA A 263 10.39 17.12 -2.00
N ALA A 264 10.13 16.37 -0.93
CA ALA A 264 10.72 16.64 0.39
C ALA A 264 12.24 16.48 0.41
N VAL A 265 12.76 15.46 -0.29
CA VAL A 265 14.20 15.15 -0.27
C VAL A 265 15.01 15.80 -1.41
N GLN A 266 14.35 16.32 -2.43
CA GLN A 266 14.97 16.93 -3.61
C GLN A 266 16.04 17.98 -3.32
N PRO A 267 15.91 18.87 -2.33
CA PRO A 267 16.95 19.85 -2.05
C PRO A 267 18.24 19.24 -1.48
N TYR A 268 18.17 18.02 -0.97
CA TYR A 268 19.24 17.40 -0.17
C TYR A 268 19.93 16.24 -0.85
N ALA A 269 19.35 15.69 -1.93
CA ALA A 269 19.92 14.58 -2.70
C ALA A 269 19.83 14.82 -4.20
N ARG A 270 20.74 14.18 -4.95
CA ARG A 270 20.72 14.15 -6.41
C ARG A 270 19.80 13.07 -6.95
N TYR A 271 19.81 11.91 -6.29
CA TYR A 271 19.07 10.72 -6.69
C TYR A 271 18.33 10.16 -5.50
N ALA A 272 17.18 9.52 -5.77
CA ALA A 272 16.44 8.76 -4.79
C ALA A 272 16.11 7.36 -5.32
N VAL A 273 15.95 6.39 -4.39
CA VAL A 273 15.42 5.06 -4.68
C VAL A 273 14.33 4.76 -3.68
N ALA A 274 13.17 4.28 -4.14
CA ALA A 274 12.02 3.96 -3.28
C ALA A 274 11.03 3.04 -3.99
N SER A 275 10.14 2.38 -3.24
CA SER A 275 9.04 1.54 -3.70
C SER A 275 7.70 2.27 -3.69
N GLN A 276 6.83 1.97 -4.67
CA GLN A 276 5.43 2.43 -4.70
C GLN A 276 4.51 1.54 -3.86
N GLU A 277 4.84 0.25 -3.74
CA GLU A 277 4.08 -0.77 -3.05
C GLU A 277 4.79 -1.20 -1.76
N VAL A 278 4.18 -2.08 -0.98
CA VAL A 278 4.82 -2.79 0.12
C VAL A 278 6.06 -3.53 -0.39
N GLU A 279 7.19 -3.31 0.24
CA GLU A 279 8.41 -4.03 -0.10
C GLU A 279 8.38 -5.44 0.51
N PRO A 280 8.87 -6.45 -0.22
CA PRO A 280 9.08 -7.78 0.35
C PRO A 280 10.01 -7.73 1.56
N GLY A 281 9.78 -8.61 2.53
CA GLY A 281 10.61 -8.70 3.74
C GLY A 281 12.10 -8.95 3.50
N LEU A 282 12.48 -9.34 2.27
CA LEU A 282 13.88 -9.38 1.85
C LEU A 282 14.59 -8.00 1.87
N GLY A 283 13.85 -6.89 1.77
CA GLY A 283 14.48 -5.59 1.56
C GLY A 283 15.32 -5.53 0.27
N TRP A 284 16.43 -4.80 0.29
CA TRP A 284 17.30 -4.65 -0.87
C TRP A 284 18.47 -5.64 -0.84
N ALA A 285 18.97 -6.05 -2.02
CA ALA A 285 20.11 -6.97 -2.14
C ALA A 285 21.43 -6.25 -1.81
N TYR A 286 21.69 -5.96 -0.53
CA TYR A 286 22.83 -5.15 -0.07
C TYR A 286 24.18 -5.71 -0.49
N ALA A 287 24.37 -7.02 -0.42
CA ALA A 287 25.61 -7.66 -0.86
C ALA A 287 25.87 -7.39 -2.35
N ALA A 288 24.85 -7.41 -3.19
CA ALA A 288 24.99 -7.27 -4.63
C ALA A 288 25.35 -5.83 -5.05
N PHE A 289 24.52 -4.83 -4.74
CA PHE A 289 24.77 -3.46 -5.20
C PHE A 289 25.96 -2.79 -4.52
N LEU A 290 26.25 -3.13 -3.23
CA LEU A 290 27.44 -2.64 -2.55
C LEU A 290 28.71 -3.24 -3.13
N ASN A 291 28.69 -4.50 -3.56
CA ASN A 291 29.82 -5.12 -4.26
C ASN A 291 30.08 -4.43 -5.62
N GLU A 292 29.05 -4.03 -6.35
CA GLU A 292 29.21 -3.21 -7.55
C GLU A 292 29.87 -1.87 -7.25
N LEU A 293 29.44 -1.18 -6.17
CA LEU A 293 30.03 0.08 -5.75
C LEU A 293 31.50 -0.07 -5.32
N VAL A 294 31.82 -1.11 -4.55
CA VAL A 294 33.21 -1.38 -4.09
C VAL A 294 34.13 -1.70 -5.27
N ASN A 295 33.65 -2.46 -6.25
CA ASN A 295 34.39 -2.80 -7.45
C ASN A 295 34.53 -1.61 -8.42
N ASN A 296 33.58 -0.69 -8.43
CA ASN A 296 33.58 0.50 -9.27
C ASN A 296 33.26 1.77 -8.46
N PRO A 297 34.08 2.21 -7.51
CA PRO A 297 33.80 3.40 -6.72
C PRO A 297 33.87 4.71 -7.53
N GLY A 298 34.17 4.65 -8.82
CA GLY A 298 34.05 5.75 -9.77
C GLY A 298 32.63 6.01 -10.28
N MET A 299 31.66 5.12 -10.01
CA MET A 299 30.29 5.33 -10.45
C MET A 299 29.65 6.57 -9.82
N ASP A 300 28.58 7.06 -10.42
CA ASP A 300 27.74 8.13 -9.84
C ASP A 300 26.50 7.56 -9.17
N GLY A 301 25.72 8.42 -8.53
CA GLY A 301 24.49 8.01 -7.86
C GLY A 301 23.43 7.48 -8.81
N ALA A 302 23.43 7.92 -10.06
CA ALA A 302 22.53 7.37 -11.09
C ALA A 302 22.86 5.90 -11.40
N ALA A 303 24.14 5.57 -11.48
CA ALA A 303 24.59 4.18 -11.69
C ALA A 303 24.32 3.33 -10.43
N LEU A 304 24.54 3.88 -9.23
CA LEU A 304 24.22 3.19 -7.98
C LEU A 304 22.71 2.94 -7.84
N GLY A 305 21.87 3.92 -8.13
CA GLY A 305 20.42 3.74 -8.10
C GLY A 305 19.92 2.68 -9.10
N ARG A 306 20.51 2.63 -10.31
CA ARG A 306 20.22 1.53 -11.25
C ARG A 306 20.69 0.18 -10.71
N ALA A 307 21.88 0.10 -10.11
CA ALA A 307 22.38 -1.13 -9.53
C ALA A 307 21.44 -1.66 -8.43
N ILE A 308 20.91 -0.78 -7.58
CA ILE A 308 19.93 -1.16 -6.56
C ILE A 308 18.68 -1.76 -7.22
N VAL A 309 18.08 -1.08 -8.22
CA VAL A 309 16.89 -1.57 -8.92
C VAL A 309 17.17 -2.85 -9.71
N ASP A 310 18.30 -2.94 -10.41
CA ASP A 310 18.65 -4.09 -11.25
C ASP A 310 18.96 -5.36 -10.42
N THR A 311 19.41 -5.20 -9.17
CA THR A 311 19.74 -6.32 -8.24
C THR A 311 18.58 -6.68 -7.30
N TYR A 312 17.58 -5.83 -7.17
CA TYR A 312 16.46 -5.99 -6.25
C TYR A 312 15.83 -7.38 -6.34
N ILE A 313 15.70 -8.08 -5.22
CA ILE A 313 15.19 -9.45 -5.08
C ILE A 313 16.09 -10.50 -5.79
N VAL A 314 16.34 -10.35 -7.08
CA VAL A 314 16.96 -11.39 -7.92
C VAL A 314 18.41 -11.70 -7.52
N ALA A 315 19.08 -10.81 -6.84
CA ALA A 315 20.47 -10.95 -6.40
C ALA A 315 20.63 -10.91 -4.86
N ASP A 316 19.53 -10.94 -4.11
CA ASP A 316 19.53 -11.06 -2.65
C ASP A 316 20.16 -12.39 -2.22
N GLU A 317 20.94 -12.37 -1.14
CA GLU A 317 21.65 -13.53 -0.62
C GLU A 317 20.68 -14.66 -0.24
N ARG A 318 19.50 -14.32 0.31
CA ARG A 318 18.43 -15.27 0.66
C ARG A 318 17.71 -15.86 -0.57
N VAL A 319 18.01 -15.33 -1.76
CA VAL A 319 17.53 -15.89 -3.04
C VAL A 319 18.62 -16.67 -3.74
N VAL A 320 19.86 -16.16 -3.81
CA VAL A 320 20.93 -16.77 -4.61
C VAL A 320 21.69 -17.88 -3.89
N ASP A 321 21.84 -17.81 -2.56
CA ASP A 321 22.49 -18.86 -1.77
C ASP A 321 21.50 -19.97 -1.41
N ASP A 322 21.88 -21.24 -1.62
CA ASP A 322 20.99 -22.39 -1.43
C ASP A 322 20.63 -22.64 0.04
N GLU A 323 21.51 -22.30 0.99
CA GLU A 323 21.32 -22.53 2.41
C GLU A 323 20.47 -21.38 3.00
N ALA A 324 20.83 -20.13 2.74
CA ALA A 324 20.06 -18.96 3.16
C ALA A 324 18.64 -18.99 2.60
N ARG A 325 18.46 -19.40 1.33
CA ARG A 325 17.15 -19.55 0.72
C ARG A 325 16.31 -20.64 1.38
N ALA A 326 16.91 -21.77 1.74
CA ALA A 326 16.20 -22.84 2.42
C ALA A 326 15.80 -22.45 3.84
N ASP A 327 16.59 -21.66 4.53
CA ASP A 327 16.28 -21.12 5.86
C ASP A 327 15.16 -20.07 5.76
N TYR A 328 15.25 -19.15 4.80
CA TYR A 328 14.25 -18.12 4.56
C TYR A 328 12.86 -18.69 4.22
N THR A 329 12.80 -19.63 3.29
CA THR A 329 11.52 -20.22 2.83
C THR A 329 11.04 -21.42 3.65
N GLY A 330 11.84 -21.92 4.58
CA GLY A 330 11.57 -23.15 5.34
C GLY A 330 11.57 -24.43 4.48
N ARG A 331 11.97 -24.35 3.21
CA ARG A 331 11.93 -25.47 2.24
C ARG A 331 12.93 -25.24 1.08
N ARG A 332 13.22 -26.31 0.34
CA ARG A 332 14.14 -26.21 -0.80
C ARG A 332 13.39 -25.84 -2.08
N LEU A 333 13.35 -24.58 -2.39
CA LEU A 333 12.85 -24.02 -3.64
C LEU A 333 14.01 -23.61 -4.55
N SER A 334 13.77 -23.44 -5.85
CA SER A 334 14.75 -22.85 -6.76
C SER A 334 14.83 -21.35 -6.55
N ALA A 335 16.01 -20.74 -6.79
CA ALA A 335 16.19 -19.29 -6.75
C ALA A 335 15.18 -18.57 -7.66
N GLU A 336 14.96 -19.09 -8.87
CA GLU A 336 13.99 -18.52 -9.83
C GLU A 336 12.56 -18.54 -9.27
N ALA A 337 12.13 -19.62 -8.62
CA ALA A 337 10.78 -19.71 -8.06
C ALA A 337 10.59 -18.72 -6.88
N VAL A 338 11.60 -18.57 -6.01
CA VAL A 338 11.55 -17.59 -4.91
C VAL A 338 11.55 -16.18 -5.46
N ALA A 339 12.48 -15.86 -6.37
CA ALA A 339 12.54 -14.53 -6.98
C ALA A 339 11.23 -14.15 -7.69
N GLN A 340 10.61 -15.07 -8.43
CA GLN A 340 9.33 -14.82 -9.11
C GLN A 340 8.18 -14.60 -8.14
N ALA A 341 8.11 -15.40 -7.08
CA ALA A 341 7.05 -15.25 -6.07
C ALA A 341 7.18 -13.92 -5.31
N THR A 342 8.38 -13.62 -4.82
CA THR A 342 8.67 -12.39 -4.07
C THR A 342 8.51 -11.12 -4.93
N ALA A 343 8.86 -11.20 -6.21
CA ALA A 343 8.72 -10.06 -7.12
C ALA A 343 7.30 -9.85 -7.67
N ALA A 344 6.32 -10.69 -7.32
CA ALA A 344 5.02 -10.68 -7.98
C ALA A 344 4.27 -9.33 -7.83
N SER A 345 4.28 -8.74 -6.65
CA SER A 345 3.69 -7.42 -6.34
C SER A 345 4.72 -6.31 -6.13
N ALA A 346 6.01 -6.65 -6.06
CA ALA A 346 7.07 -5.72 -5.71
C ALA A 346 7.23 -4.61 -6.77
N THR A 347 7.61 -3.42 -6.31
CA THR A 347 7.99 -2.29 -7.15
C THR A 347 9.25 -1.64 -6.60
N LEU A 348 10.09 -1.08 -7.45
CA LEU A 348 11.21 -0.23 -7.03
C LEU A 348 11.58 0.73 -8.15
N SER A 349 11.88 1.98 -7.82
CA SER A 349 12.30 2.98 -8.79
C SER A 349 13.47 3.81 -8.32
N ALA A 350 14.37 4.16 -9.26
CA ALA A 350 15.46 5.11 -9.08
C ALA A 350 15.15 6.40 -9.85
N VAL A 351 15.25 7.54 -9.19
CA VAL A 351 14.80 8.83 -9.69
C VAL A 351 15.93 9.87 -9.66
N ASP A 352 16.06 10.62 -10.75
CA ASP A 352 16.91 11.82 -10.84
C ASP A 352 16.15 13.02 -10.29
N LEU A 353 16.47 13.40 -9.05
CA LEU A 353 15.80 14.51 -8.35
C LEU A 353 16.15 15.89 -8.95
N GLU A 354 17.22 16.02 -9.73
CA GLU A 354 17.52 17.25 -10.47
C GLU A 354 16.47 17.52 -11.58
N ARG A 355 15.73 16.47 -11.99
CA ARG A 355 14.64 16.56 -13.00
C ARG A 355 13.25 16.69 -12.37
N LEU A 356 13.11 16.46 -11.08
CA LEU A 356 11.82 16.56 -10.40
C LEU A 356 11.11 17.92 -10.57
N PRO A 357 11.79 19.07 -10.60
CA PRO A 357 11.12 20.35 -10.89
C PRO A 357 10.38 20.39 -12.24
N ALA A 358 10.85 19.67 -13.25
CA ALA A 358 10.15 19.56 -14.53
C ALA A 358 8.91 18.66 -14.43
N VAL A 359 8.97 17.60 -13.61
CA VAL A 359 7.81 16.75 -13.31
C VAL A 359 6.74 17.57 -12.57
N LEU A 360 7.11 18.33 -11.53
CA LEU A 360 6.17 19.19 -10.79
C LEU A 360 5.53 20.25 -11.69
N GLN A 361 6.32 20.89 -12.56
CA GLN A 361 5.78 21.86 -13.53
C GLN A 361 4.77 21.21 -14.49
N ALA A 362 5.04 19.99 -14.96
CA ALA A 362 4.13 19.27 -15.83
C ALA A 362 2.89 18.78 -15.09
N LEU A 363 3.04 18.37 -13.81
CA LEU A 363 1.95 18.02 -12.91
C LEU A 363 1.02 19.22 -12.66
N ASP A 364 1.57 20.40 -12.44
CA ASP A 364 0.78 21.64 -12.27
C ASP A 364 -0.07 21.97 -13.51
N GLU A 365 0.49 21.85 -14.71
CA GLU A 365 -0.29 22.05 -15.94
C GLU A 365 -1.35 20.96 -16.10
N PHE A 366 -1.03 19.71 -15.76
CA PHE A 366 -2.00 18.62 -15.77
C PHE A 366 -3.13 18.85 -14.76
N ALA A 367 -2.82 19.22 -13.52
CA ALA A 367 -3.78 19.58 -12.48
C ALA A 367 -4.74 20.71 -12.93
N LEU A 368 -4.20 21.76 -13.61
CA LEU A 368 -5.02 22.82 -14.15
C LEU A 368 -6.01 22.30 -15.22
N ARG A 369 -5.60 21.39 -16.10
CA ARG A 369 -6.48 20.80 -17.11
C ARG A 369 -7.52 19.88 -16.52
N LEU A 370 -7.14 19.11 -15.47
CA LEU A 370 -8.08 18.30 -14.72
C LEU A 370 -9.16 19.18 -14.03
N GLY A 371 -8.78 20.34 -13.48
CA GLY A 371 -9.70 21.30 -12.88
C GLY A 371 -10.67 21.97 -13.86
N GLU A 372 -10.39 21.90 -15.18
CA GLU A 372 -11.26 22.39 -16.27
C GLU A 372 -12.15 21.26 -16.86
N ALA A 373 -11.79 19.98 -16.62
CA ALA A 373 -12.48 18.80 -17.13
C ALA A 373 -13.73 18.45 -16.31
N ASP A 374 -14.52 17.50 -16.82
CA ASP A 374 -15.65 16.94 -16.05
C ASP A 374 -15.10 16.18 -14.83
N PRO A 375 -15.45 16.61 -13.60
CA PRO A 375 -14.86 16.03 -12.40
C PRO A 375 -15.29 14.58 -12.15
N SER A 376 -16.43 14.11 -12.70
CA SER A 376 -16.85 12.71 -12.59
C SER A 376 -15.97 11.78 -13.44
N LEU A 377 -15.51 12.24 -14.60
CA LEU A 377 -14.58 11.48 -15.44
C LEU A 377 -13.18 11.43 -14.82
N VAL A 378 -12.79 12.49 -14.12
CA VAL A 378 -11.55 12.49 -13.33
C VAL A 378 -11.63 11.53 -12.15
N ALA A 379 -12.75 11.52 -11.42
CA ALA A 379 -13.01 10.57 -10.35
C ALA A 379 -12.99 9.11 -10.85
N ARG A 380 -13.52 8.86 -12.05
CA ARG A 380 -13.46 7.54 -12.70
C ARG A 380 -12.02 7.13 -13.02
N ALA A 381 -11.22 8.04 -13.55
CA ALA A 381 -9.80 7.77 -13.80
C ALA A 381 -9.05 7.46 -12.50
N ARG A 382 -9.35 8.17 -11.40
CA ARG A 382 -8.80 7.90 -10.07
C ARG A 382 -9.18 6.50 -9.59
N ARG A 383 -10.47 6.12 -9.66
CA ARG A 383 -10.98 4.86 -9.11
C ARG A 383 -10.38 3.63 -9.79
N TYR A 384 -10.05 3.74 -11.07
CA TYR A 384 -9.52 2.64 -11.88
C TYR A 384 -8.00 2.73 -12.11
N ALA A 385 -7.31 3.72 -11.53
CA ALA A 385 -5.86 3.78 -11.60
C ALA A 385 -5.22 2.63 -10.81
N GLN A 386 -4.03 2.18 -11.26
CA GLN A 386 -3.20 1.29 -10.45
C GLN A 386 -3.03 1.91 -9.08
N SER A 387 -3.50 1.21 -8.06
CA SER A 387 -3.38 1.60 -6.67
C SER A 387 -2.42 0.69 -5.92
N PHE A 388 -1.99 1.17 -4.77
CA PHE A 388 -1.07 0.50 -3.88
C PHE A 388 -1.71 0.37 -2.50
N GLU A 389 -1.10 -0.43 -1.62
CA GLU A 389 -1.65 -0.71 -0.29
C GLU A 389 -2.00 0.57 0.49
N SER A 390 -3.02 0.47 1.33
CA SER A 390 -3.56 1.61 2.08
C SER A 390 -3.10 1.59 3.54
N ILE A 391 -2.76 2.76 4.05
CA ILE A 391 -2.45 2.97 5.46
C ILE A 391 -3.68 3.41 6.27
N PHE A 392 -4.81 3.64 5.59
CA PHE A 392 -6.02 4.21 6.19
C PHE A 392 -7.07 3.16 6.57
N GLY A 393 -6.70 1.88 6.51
CA GLY A 393 -7.57 0.75 6.76
C GLY A 393 -8.38 0.34 5.53
N GLU A 394 -9.07 -0.78 5.64
CA GLU A 394 -9.80 -1.40 4.53
C GLU A 394 -11.00 -0.59 4.04
N ALA A 395 -11.66 0.10 4.96
CA ALA A 395 -12.81 0.93 4.63
C ALA A 395 -12.50 2.12 3.72
N ALA A 396 -11.23 2.55 3.68
CA ALA A 396 -10.82 3.66 2.84
C ALA A 396 -10.52 3.16 1.40
N PRO A 397 -11.24 3.63 0.38
CA PRO A 397 -10.90 3.31 -1.00
C PRO A 397 -9.44 3.68 -1.32
N PRO A 398 -8.78 2.95 -2.23
CA PRO A 398 -7.40 3.21 -2.59
C PRO A 398 -7.13 4.68 -2.86
N SER A 399 -6.09 5.23 -2.22
CA SER A 399 -5.74 6.65 -2.27
C SER A 399 -4.31 6.92 -2.72
N TYR A 400 -3.47 5.90 -2.76
CA TYR A 400 -2.12 5.91 -3.32
C TYR A 400 -2.19 5.30 -4.72
N ILE A 401 -2.04 6.13 -5.75
CA ILE A 401 -2.21 5.70 -7.13
C ILE A 401 -0.97 6.02 -7.94
N ASP A 402 -0.71 5.20 -8.97
CA ASP A 402 0.36 5.51 -9.93
C ASP A 402 0.02 6.76 -10.73
N LEU A 403 0.92 7.73 -10.73
CA LEU A 403 0.71 9.03 -11.38
C LEU A 403 0.64 8.91 -12.91
N ALA A 404 1.46 8.05 -13.51
CA ALA A 404 1.49 7.89 -14.95
C ALA A 404 0.25 7.14 -15.46
N HIS A 405 -0.14 6.06 -14.78
CA HIS A 405 -1.34 5.30 -15.12
C HIS A 405 -2.62 6.15 -14.93
N PHE A 406 -2.71 6.92 -13.85
CA PHE A 406 -3.78 7.88 -13.65
C PHE A 406 -3.84 8.92 -14.78
N ALA A 407 -2.69 9.49 -15.20
CA ALA A 407 -2.65 10.46 -16.28
C ALA A 407 -3.11 9.87 -17.61
N ALA A 408 -2.76 8.62 -17.91
CA ALA A 408 -3.22 7.90 -19.10
C ALA A 408 -4.74 7.66 -19.07
N LEU A 409 -5.26 7.20 -17.92
CA LEU A 409 -6.70 7.01 -17.71
C LEU A 409 -7.48 8.33 -17.80
N ALA A 410 -7.00 9.40 -17.18
CA ALA A 410 -7.65 10.70 -17.22
C ALA A 410 -7.75 11.24 -18.68
N ALA A 411 -6.68 11.07 -19.47
CA ALA A 411 -6.70 11.41 -20.89
C ALA A 411 -7.73 10.58 -21.67
N GLN A 412 -7.82 9.28 -21.39
CA GLN A 412 -8.76 8.38 -22.04
C GLN A 412 -10.22 8.67 -21.64
N GLN A 413 -10.50 8.78 -20.33
CA GLN A 413 -11.84 8.96 -19.79
C GLN A 413 -12.43 10.32 -20.18
N THR A 414 -11.67 11.39 -20.09
CA THR A 414 -12.15 12.73 -20.45
C THR A 414 -12.28 12.93 -21.94
N GLY A 415 -11.43 12.29 -22.76
CA GLY A 415 -11.36 12.53 -24.19
C GLY A 415 -10.98 13.98 -24.56
N ASP A 416 -10.59 14.80 -23.57
CA ASP A 416 -10.25 16.20 -23.75
C ASP A 416 -8.82 16.34 -24.30
N ALA A 417 -8.64 17.14 -25.34
CA ALA A 417 -7.35 17.32 -25.99
C ALA A 417 -6.34 18.02 -25.07
N ALA A 418 -6.79 18.98 -24.24
CA ALA A 418 -5.90 19.71 -23.34
C ALA A 418 -5.43 18.82 -22.18
N VAL A 419 -6.32 17.99 -21.63
CA VAL A 419 -5.96 16.95 -20.64
C VAL A 419 -4.98 15.95 -21.25
N THR A 420 -5.27 15.49 -22.47
CA THR A 420 -4.42 14.53 -23.19
C THR A 420 -3.01 15.09 -23.45
N ASP A 421 -2.89 16.36 -23.85
CA ASP A 421 -1.59 16.97 -24.13
C ASP A 421 -0.81 17.23 -22.83
N ALA A 422 -1.49 17.64 -21.76
CA ALA A 422 -0.86 17.81 -20.44
C ALA A 422 -0.41 16.47 -19.84
N ALA A 423 -1.22 15.42 -19.96
CA ALA A 423 -0.85 14.05 -19.56
C ALA A 423 0.41 13.57 -20.29
N LYS A 424 0.49 13.74 -21.61
CA LYS A 424 1.69 13.39 -22.38
C LYS A 424 2.94 14.16 -21.95
N ALA A 425 2.78 15.45 -21.60
CA ALA A 425 3.89 16.24 -21.10
C ALA A 425 4.39 15.74 -19.75
N LEU A 426 3.45 15.37 -18.85
CA LEU A 426 3.77 14.78 -17.55
C LEU A 426 4.48 13.43 -17.70
N LEU A 427 3.95 12.53 -18.54
CA LEU A 427 4.56 11.23 -18.83
C LEU A 427 5.98 11.38 -19.41
N ALA A 428 6.20 12.37 -20.27
CA ALA A 428 7.53 12.66 -20.82
C ALA A 428 8.50 13.14 -19.74
N ALA A 429 8.05 14.05 -18.85
CA ALA A 429 8.87 14.56 -17.75
C ALA A 429 9.21 13.45 -16.73
N MET A 430 8.25 12.57 -16.40
CA MET A 430 8.48 11.39 -15.56
C MET A 430 9.47 10.43 -16.20
N GLY A 431 9.31 10.12 -17.49
CA GLY A 431 10.23 9.26 -18.23
C GLY A 431 11.66 9.80 -18.33
N ASP A 432 11.84 11.13 -18.26
CA ASP A 432 13.15 11.77 -18.17
C ASP A 432 13.74 11.71 -16.74
N ALA A 433 12.91 11.67 -15.72
CA ALA A 433 13.31 11.66 -14.30
C ALA A 433 13.57 10.25 -13.78
N ILE A 434 12.79 9.25 -14.18
CA ILE A 434 12.95 7.86 -13.74
C ILE A 434 14.12 7.22 -14.49
N LEU A 435 15.15 6.85 -13.74
CA LEU A 435 16.39 6.27 -14.25
C LEU A 435 16.28 4.76 -14.50
N ALA A 436 15.62 4.08 -13.60
CA ALA A 436 15.29 2.66 -13.65
C ALA A 436 13.99 2.44 -12.84
N GLU A 437 13.25 1.44 -13.22
CA GLU A 437 12.09 0.96 -12.47
C GLU A 437 11.90 -0.53 -12.71
N THR A 438 11.32 -1.21 -11.73
CA THR A 438 10.85 -2.59 -11.84
C THR A 438 9.49 -2.69 -11.18
N SER A 439 8.62 -3.51 -11.75
CA SER A 439 7.31 -3.83 -11.19
C SER A 439 6.94 -5.27 -11.49
N GLY A 440 6.36 -5.95 -10.52
CA GLY A 440 5.86 -7.31 -10.66
C GLY A 440 4.58 -7.39 -11.51
N PRO A 441 4.23 -8.60 -11.97
CA PRO A 441 3.07 -8.81 -12.84
C PRO A 441 1.73 -8.47 -12.16
N GLU A 442 1.65 -8.41 -10.84
CA GLU A 442 0.46 -8.01 -10.08
C GLU A 442 0.32 -6.49 -9.97
N ARG A 443 1.32 -5.72 -10.40
CA ARG A 443 1.31 -4.25 -10.47
C ARG A 443 1.61 -3.73 -11.89
N PRO A 444 0.81 -4.17 -12.90
CA PRO A 444 1.12 -3.91 -14.31
C PRO A 444 1.03 -2.42 -14.69
N GLY A 445 0.30 -1.62 -13.93
CA GLY A 445 0.16 -0.17 -14.09
C GLY A 445 1.11 0.65 -13.22
N ALA A 446 2.13 0.05 -12.59
CA ALA A 446 3.13 0.78 -11.81
C ALA A 446 4.25 1.30 -12.72
N TYR A 447 4.55 2.60 -12.62
CA TYR A 447 5.54 3.31 -13.45
C TYR A 447 6.55 4.11 -12.61
N GLY A 448 6.68 3.81 -11.34
CA GLY A 448 7.76 4.28 -10.48
C GLY A 448 7.51 5.58 -9.72
N MET A 449 6.34 6.22 -9.84
CA MET A 449 5.96 7.36 -9.00
C MET A 449 4.47 7.30 -8.64
N SER A 450 4.17 7.28 -7.34
CA SER A 450 2.81 7.40 -6.81
C SER A 450 2.47 8.85 -6.46
N ILE A 451 1.18 9.12 -6.30
CA ILE A 451 0.65 10.39 -5.78
C ILE A 451 -0.55 10.12 -4.89
N TYR A 452 -0.75 10.94 -3.87
CA TYR A 452 -1.94 10.88 -3.03
C TYR A 452 -3.14 11.50 -3.72
N PHE A 453 -4.19 10.69 -3.95
CA PHE A 453 -5.48 11.16 -4.45
C PHE A 453 -6.60 10.43 -3.70
N PRO A 454 -7.03 10.95 -2.52
CA PRO A 454 -8.06 10.33 -1.68
C PRO A 454 -9.44 10.39 -2.33
N ASN A 455 -10.39 9.63 -1.80
CA ASN A 455 -11.82 9.87 -2.05
C ASN A 455 -12.30 11.12 -1.28
N SER A 456 -13.58 11.48 -1.44
CA SER A 456 -14.13 12.68 -0.81
C SER A 456 -14.18 12.60 0.72
N ASP A 457 -14.37 11.42 1.29
CA ASP A 457 -14.46 11.23 2.73
C ASP A 457 -13.08 11.28 3.39
N LEU A 458 -12.10 10.58 2.83
CA LEU A 458 -10.73 10.68 3.29
C LEU A 458 -10.17 12.11 3.11
N PHE A 459 -10.50 12.81 2.02
CA PHE A 459 -10.14 14.23 1.85
C PHE A 459 -10.66 15.11 3.01
N ARG A 460 -11.88 14.82 3.51
CA ARG A 460 -12.52 15.57 4.60
C ARG A 460 -12.19 15.04 5.99
N ALA A 461 -11.52 13.90 6.11
CA ALA A 461 -11.20 13.29 7.39
C ALA A 461 -10.45 14.24 8.32
N SER A 462 -10.82 14.25 9.59
CA SER A 462 -10.30 15.21 10.57
C SER A 462 -8.84 14.97 10.94
N LEU A 463 -8.41 13.70 10.93
CA LEU A 463 -7.04 13.31 11.29
C LEU A 463 -6.15 13.09 10.08
N SER A 464 -6.60 12.33 9.09
CA SER A 464 -5.83 11.88 7.93
C SER A 464 -6.10 12.65 6.63
N GLY A 465 -7.03 13.61 6.66
CA GLY A 465 -7.46 14.33 5.47
C GLY A 465 -6.54 15.46 5.05
N TYR A 466 -7.09 16.36 4.24
CA TYR A 466 -6.37 17.47 3.57
C TYR A 466 -5.48 18.31 4.51
N ALA A 467 -5.95 18.62 5.72
CA ALA A 467 -5.19 19.44 6.67
C ALA A 467 -3.90 18.76 7.14
N SER A 468 -3.91 17.43 7.36
CA SER A 468 -2.71 16.66 7.67
C SER A 468 -1.81 16.54 6.45
N TYR A 469 -2.39 16.21 5.30
CA TYR A 469 -1.66 16.08 4.04
C TYR A 469 -0.80 17.32 3.76
N THR A 470 -1.41 18.50 3.73
CA THR A 470 -0.69 19.75 3.44
C THR A 470 0.29 20.16 4.54
N SER A 471 0.05 19.76 5.80
CA SER A 471 0.97 20.06 6.90
C SER A 471 2.19 19.13 6.90
N VAL A 472 2.03 17.89 6.51
CA VAL A 472 3.09 16.88 6.53
C VAL A 472 3.85 16.84 5.20
N ALA A 473 3.17 16.81 4.07
CA ALA A 473 3.77 16.96 2.74
C ALA A 473 4.00 18.45 2.38
N GLN A 474 4.37 19.26 3.36
CA GLN A 474 4.41 20.73 3.28
C GLN A 474 5.22 21.23 2.09
N ARG A 475 6.42 20.68 1.87
CA ARG A 475 7.27 21.11 0.75
C ARG A 475 6.61 20.89 -0.60
N PHE A 476 5.91 19.78 -0.76
CA PHE A 476 5.17 19.49 -1.99
C PHE A 476 4.01 20.47 -2.17
N ALA A 477 3.17 20.66 -1.15
CA ALA A 477 2.05 21.59 -1.17
C ALA A 477 2.49 23.05 -1.41
N ASP A 478 3.64 23.47 -0.87
CA ASP A 478 4.17 24.81 -1.11
C ASP A 478 4.72 25.02 -2.54
N ASN A 479 4.95 23.96 -3.33
CA ASN A 479 5.62 24.01 -4.62
C ASN A 479 4.88 23.33 -5.78
N SER A 480 3.66 22.82 -5.56
CA SER A 480 2.80 22.20 -6.57
C SER A 480 1.37 22.74 -6.45
N LEU A 481 0.61 22.65 -7.53
CA LEU A 481 -0.83 22.96 -7.56
C LEU A 481 -1.70 21.72 -7.25
N TRP A 482 -1.10 20.59 -6.88
CA TRP A 482 -1.85 19.35 -6.69
C TRP A 482 -2.84 19.42 -5.52
N ASP A 483 -2.41 19.94 -4.37
CA ASP A 483 -3.30 20.14 -3.22
C ASP A 483 -4.39 21.16 -3.50
N ASP A 484 -4.08 22.25 -4.24
CA ASP A 484 -5.07 23.21 -4.74
C ASP A 484 -6.07 22.54 -5.71
N PHE A 485 -5.60 21.59 -6.54
CA PHE A 485 -6.47 20.77 -7.40
C PHE A 485 -7.40 19.88 -6.57
N LEU A 486 -6.91 19.21 -5.53
CA LEU A 486 -7.77 18.42 -4.64
C LEU A 486 -8.86 19.28 -4.00
N VAL A 487 -8.51 20.50 -3.55
CA VAL A 487 -9.50 21.47 -3.06
C VAL A 487 -10.51 21.85 -4.16
N ALA A 488 -10.06 22.14 -5.38
CA ALA A 488 -10.95 22.46 -6.50
C ALA A 488 -11.88 21.29 -6.81
N HIS A 489 -11.35 20.07 -6.87
CA HIS A 489 -12.07 18.84 -7.18
C HIS A 489 -13.18 18.55 -6.17
N TYR A 490 -12.88 18.63 -4.86
CA TYR A 490 -13.81 18.29 -3.78
C TYR A 490 -14.63 19.46 -3.24
N THR A 491 -14.43 20.69 -3.72
CA THR A 491 -15.24 21.85 -3.29
C THR A 491 -15.92 22.59 -4.42
N GLY A 492 -15.58 22.26 -5.68
CA GLY A 492 -16.06 23.00 -6.86
C GLY A 492 -15.49 24.40 -6.99
N ARG A 493 -14.44 24.76 -6.23
CA ARG A 493 -13.77 26.07 -6.34
C ARG A 493 -12.90 26.11 -7.60
N PRO A 494 -12.86 27.21 -8.33
CA PRO A 494 -11.96 27.33 -9.48
C PRO A 494 -10.50 27.21 -9.08
N LEU A 495 -9.76 26.34 -9.74
CA LEU A 495 -8.31 26.25 -9.63
C LEU A 495 -7.65 27.44 -10.34
N THR A 496 -6.59 28.00 -9.78
CA THR A 496 -5.82 29.09 -10.34
C THR A 496 -4.36 28.69 -10.57
N ARG A 497 -3.63 29.44 -11.42
CA ARG A 497 -2.22 29.18 -11.70
C ARG A 497 -1.25 29.65 -10.58
N THR A 498 -1.76 30.03 -9.46
CA THR A 498 -0.94 30.52 -8.34
C THR A 498 -1.04 29.51 -7.20
N VAL A 499 0.09 28.98 -6.80
CA VAL A 499 0.19 28.14 -5.58
C VAL A 499 -0.30 28.96 -4.40
N THR A 500 -1.22 28.40 -3.65
CA THR A 500 -1.74 29.00 -2.42
C THR A 500 -1.10 28.33 -1.21
N LEU A 501 -0.98 29.07 -0.11
CA LEU A 501 -0.56 28.44 1.14
C LEU A 501 -1.63 27.44 1.60
N PRO A 502 -1.24 26.31 2.19
CA PRO A 502 -2.17 25.32 2.71
C PRO A 502 -3.23 25.97 3.60
N THR A 503 -4.48 25.78 3.27
CA THR A 503 -5.60 26.21 4.09
C THR A 503 -6.34 24.98 4.60
N PRO A 504 -6.84 24.98 5.85
CA PRO A 504 -7.66 23.89 6.33
C PRO A 504 -8.77 23.56 5.33
N ALA A 505 -9.07 22.29 5.15
CA ALA A 505 -10.18 21.88 4.31
C ALA A 505 -11.44 22.65 4.71
N PRO A 506 -12.18 23.24 3.76
CA PRO A 506 -13.38 23.98 4.08
C PRO A 506 -14.37 23.04 4.78
N GLU A 507 -14.81 23.43 5.96
CA GLU A 507 -15.92 22.76 6.60
C GLU A 507 -17.14 22.88 5.68
N ALA A 508 -17.82 21.78 5.46
CA ALA A 508 -19.11 21.63 4.85
C ALA A 508 -19.24 21.73 3.31
N ALA A 509 -20.27 21.10 2.83
CA ALA A 509 -20.83 21.13 1.47
C ALA A 509 -19.78 20.94 0.36
N GLY A 510 -18.83 20.05 0.61
CA GLY A 510 -17.96 19.55 -0.45
C GLY A 510 -18.78 18.85 -1.52
N VAL A 511 -18.28 18.85 -2.74
CA VAL A 511 -18.79 17.99 -3.79
C VAL A 511 -18.04 16.65 -3.71
N ALA A 512 -18.69 15.59 -4.12
CA ALA A 512 -18.09 14.27 -4.26
C ALA A 512 -18.25 13.85 -5.74
N PRO A 513 -17.30 14.19 -6.60
CA PRO A 513 -17.45 14.04 -8.05
C PRO A 513 -17.66 12.61 -8.52
N GLY A 514 -17.14 11.65 -7.76
CA GLY A 514 -17.35 10.22 -7.99
C GLY A 514 -18.65 9.67 -7.41
N ALA A 515 -19.30 10.41 -6.50
CA ALA A 515 -20.54 9.96 -5.89
C ALA A 515 -21.68 9.92 -6.88
N GLY A 516 -22.55 8.91 -6.74
CA GLY A 516 -23.76 8.72 -7.53
C GLY A 516 -24.99 8.59 -6.66
N THR A 517 -26.16 8.92 -7.22
CA THR A 517 -27.41 8.52 -6.60
C THR A 517 -27.80 7.16 -7.17
N ILE A 518 -27.55 6.11 -6.39
CA ILE A 518 -27.80 4.73 -6.82
C ILE A 518 -29.04 4.18 -6.10
N THR A 519 -29.90 3.50 -6.84
CA THR A 519 -31.05 2.78 -6.30
C THR A 519 -31.08 1.37 -6.88
N LEU A 520 -31.41 0.40 -6.02
CA LEU A 520 -31.63 -0.98 -6.40
C LEU A 520 -33.13 -1.33 -6.27
N ASP A 521 -33.66 -1.99 -7.27
CA ASP A 521 -35.01 -2.56 -7.18
C ASP A 521 -34.95 -3.79 -6.22
N PRO A 522 -36.11 -4.18 -5.63
CA PRO A 522 -36.15 -5.40 -4.83
C PRO A 522 -35.73 -6.62 -5.64
N ILE A 523 -34.89 -7.48 -5.05
CA ILE A 523 -34.39 -8.69 -5.71
C ILE A 523 -35.51 -9.70 -5.87
N GLU A 524 -35.71 -10.21 -7.09
CA GLU A 524 -36.56 -11.34 -7.40
C GLU A 524 -35.75 -12.62 -7.43
N LEU A 525 -36.24 -13.68 -6.73
CA LEU A 525 -35.65 -15.02 -6.74
C LEU A 525 -36.46 -15.96 -7.63
N SER A 526 -35.74 -16.79 -8.42
CA SER A 526 -36.39 -17.88 -9.19
C SER A 526 -37.02 -18.95 -8.28
N ALA A 527 -36.48 -19.14 -7.09
CA ALA A 527 -36.98 -20.05 -6.04
C ALA A 527 -36.55 -19.61 -4.65
N GLY A 528 -37.30 -19.94 -3.61
CA GLY A 528 -36.94 -19.65 -2.21
C GLY A 528 -36.07 -20.76 -1.54
N ILE A 529 -35.70 -21.80 -2.28
CA ILE A 529 -34.86 -22.90 -1.81
C ILE A 529 -33.81 -23.14 -2.88
N ALA A 530 -32.55 -23.21 -2.44
CA ALA A 530 -31.40 -23.57 -3.26
C ALA A 530 -30.81 -24.92 -2.83
N THR A 531 -30.32 -25.69 -3.79
CA THR A 531 -29.54 -26.92 -3.59
C THR A 531 -28.43 -26.97 -4.63
N ALA A 532 -27.42 -27.81 -4.43
CA ALA A 532 -26.33 -27.99 -5.39
C ALA A 532 -26.82 -28.34 -6.81
N ASP A 533 -27.94 -29.10 -6.93
CA ASP A 533 -28.53 -29.49 -8.21
C ASP A 533 -29.59 -28.49 -8.72
N GLN A 534 -29.98 -27.52 -7.92
CA GLN A 534 -31.00 -26.50 -8.23
C GLN A 534 -30.55 -25.14 -7.66
N PRO A 535 -29.68 -24.43 -8.38
CA PRO A 535 -29.29 -23.08 -8.05
C PRO A 535 -30.48 -22.12 -8.09
N VAL A 536 -30.37 -20.96 -7.50
CA VAL A 536 -31.36 -19.88 -7.59
C VAL A 536 -30.81 -18.74 -8.43
N ILE A 537 -31.68 -18.12 -9.21
CA ILE A 537 -31.33 -16.93 -9.97
C ILE A 537 -31.86 -15.70 -9.20
N LEU A 538 -30.97 -14.78 -8.95
CA LEU A 538 -31.26 -13.45 -8.42
C LEU A 538 -31.37 -12.48 -9.59
N THR A 539 -32.44 -11.70 -9.63
CA THR A 539 -32.64 -10.68 -10.66
C THR A 539 -33.02 -9.36 -10.00
N THR A 540 -32.34 -8.29 -10.37
CA THR A 540 -32.67 -6.92 -9.95
C THR A 540 -32.26 -5.92 -11.02
N GLN A 541 -32.50 -4.65 -10.77
CA GLN A 541 -32.01 -3.53 -11.59
C GLN A 541 -31.39 -2.49 -10.69
N ALA A 542 -30.14 -2.14 -10.98
CA ALA A 542 -29.50 -0.95 -10.44
C ALA A 542 -29.78 0.24 -11.36
N THR A 543 -30.08 1.39 -10.77
CA THR A 543 -30.26 2.64 -11.51
C THR A 543 -29.46 3.74 -10.82
N GLY A 544 -28.57 4.40 -11.56
CA GLY A 544 -27.75 5.47 -11.00
C GLY A 544 -26.68 6.00 -11.95
N GLU A 545 -25.95 6.98 -11.45
CA GLU A 545 -24.79 7.56 -12.13
C GLU A 545 -23.51 7.22 -11.36
N ASN A 546 -22.37 7.23 -12.03
CA ASN A 546 -21.07 6.97 -11.45
C ASN A 546 -20.90 5.59 -10.79
N ILE A 547 -21.60 4.58 -11.28
CA ILE A 547 -21.43 3.21 -10.79
C ILE A 547 -20.01 2.75 -11.08
N GLY A 548 -19.29 2.34 -10.04
CA GLY A 548 -17.94 1.82 -10.07
C GLY A 548 -17.93 0.30 -10.16
N PHE A 549 -18.26 -0.37 -9.06
CA PHE A 549 -18.30 -1.83 -8.97
C PHE A 549 -19.69 -2.31 -8.50
N ILE A 550 -20.03 -3.50 -8.89
CA ILE A 550 -21.22 -4.22 -8.41
C ILE A 550 -20.76 -5.54 -7.82
N TYR A 551 -21.38 -5.88 -6.74
CA TYR A 551 -20.99 -6.99 -5.91
C TYR A 551 -22.14 -7.92 -5.54
N LEU A 552 -21.92 -9.25 -5.50
CA LEU A 552 -22.77 -10.26 -4.87
C LEU A 552 -22.47 -10.32 -3.37
N PHE A 553 -23.39 -10.57 -2.53
CA PHE A 553 -23.24 -10.82 -1.11
C PHE A 553 -23.94 -12.12 -0.69
N VAL A 554 -23.26 -12.89 0.16
CA VAL A 554 -23.81 -14.09 0.79
C VAL A 554 -23.59 -14.03 2.30
N GLY A 555 -24.67 -13.88 3.05
CA GLY A 555 -24.66 -13.96 4.51
C GLY A 555 -25.35 -15.21 5.03
N TYR A 556 -24.83 -15.80 6.11
CA TYR A 556 -25.40 -16.97 6.79
C TYR A 556 -26.00 -16.58 8.14
N TYR A 557 -27.28 -16.93 8.39
CA TYR A 557 -27.93 -16.66 9.66
C TYR A 557 -27.48 -17.65 10.76
N ASP A 558 -26.85 -17.11 11.81
CA ASP A 558 -26.66 -17.81 13.08
C ASP A 558 -27.80 -17.47 14.03
N GLU A 559 -28.78 -18.37 14.12
CA GLU A 559 -29.96 -18.18 14.99
C GLU A 559 -29.60 -18.15 16.47
N ALA A 560 -28.51 -18.82 16.88
CA ALA A 560 -28.09 -18.84 18.28
C ALA A 560 -27.49 -17.52 18.72
N ARG A 561 -26.82 -16.82 17.82
CA ARG A 561 -26.25 -15.48 18.03
C ARG A 561 -27.24 -14.38 17.72
N ASN A 562 -28.31 -14.66 16.99
CA ASN A 562 -29.23 -13.69 16.39
C ASN A 562 -28.48 -12.69 15.50
N ALA A 563 -27.58 -13.19 14.67
CA ALA A 563 -26.70 -12.42 13.82
C ALA A 563 -26.57 -13.05 12.43
N LEU A 564 -26.18 -12.25 11.47
CA LEU A 564 -25.81 -12.66 10.12
C LEU A 564 -24.26 -12.71 10.04
N LYS A 565 -23.69 -13.86 9.72
CA LYS A 565 -22.25 -14.00 9.43
C LYS A 565 -22.02 -13.72 7.96
N PHE A 566 -21.03 -12.92 7.64
CA PHE A 566 -20.57 -12.78 6.28
C PHE A 566 -19.89 -14.07 5.86
N ALA A 567 -20.29 -14.61 4.74
CA ALA A 567 -19.93 -15.96 4.35
C ALA A 567 -19.25 -16.04 3.00
N ASP A 568 -19.57 -15.14 2.07
CA ASP A 568 -18.98 -15.10 0.74
C ASP A 568 -19.19 -13.78 0.04
N GLN A 569 -18.29 -13.43 -0.84
CA GLN A 569 -18.23 -12.15 -1.55
C GLN A 569 -17.57 -12.26 -2.92
N ASP A 570 -18.10 -11.52 -4.00
CA ASP A 570 -17.54 -11.62 -5.36
C ASP A 570 -17.98 -10.48 -6.30
N PHE A 571 -17.12 -9.98 -7.21
CA PHE A 571 -17.47 -9.01 -8.22
C PHE A 571 -18.58 -9.53 -9.17
N ILE A 572 -19.48 -8.68 -9.56
CA ILE A 572 -20.33 -8.91 -10.73
C ILE A 572 -19.61 -8.35 -11.96
N GLU A 573 -19.52 -9.15 -13.00
CA GLU A 573 -18.94 -8.71 -14.26
C GLU A 573 -19.71 -7.55 -14.87
N GLY A 574 -18.99 -6.56 -15.41
CA GLY A 574 -19.58 -5.46 -16.16
C GLY A 574 -20.13 -5.92 -17.51
N ASP A 575 -20.94 -5.06 -18.16
CA ASP A 575 -21.39 -5.28 -19.55
C ASP A 575 -20.20 -5.46 -20.51
N ALA A 576 -19.05 -4.88 -20.14
CA ALA A 576 -17.75 -5.12 -20.73
C ALA A 576 -16.65 -4.92 -19.68
N THR A 577 -15.51 -5.62 -19.87
CA THR A 577 -14.29 -5.39 -19.12
C THR A 577 -13.30 -4.62 -20.00
N GLN A 578 -12.72 -3.56 -19.48
CA GLN A 578 -11.64 -2.82 -20.13
C GLN A 578 -10.35 -2.93 -19.32
N ALA A 579 -9.24 -2.73 -19.98
CA ALA A 579 -7.94 -2.64 -19.32
C ALA A 579 -7.10 -1.50 -19.89
N VAL A 580 -6.37 -0.83 -19.01
CA VAL A 580 -5.29 0.09 -19.39
C VAL A 580 -4.03 -0.45 -18.72
N ASP A 581 -3.01 -0.67 -19.55
CA ASP A 581 -1.70 -1.19 -19.10
C ASP A 581 -1.77 -2.46 -18.21
N GLY A 582 -2.81 -3.30 -18.40
CA GLY A 582 -3.01 -4.54 -17.66
C GLY A 582 -3.86 -4.42 -16.41
N VAL A 583 -4.26 -3.22 -16.01
CA VAL A 583 -5.20 -2.99 -14.91
C VAL A 583 -6.62 -3.05 -15.44
N PHE A 584 -7.43 -3.98 -14.95
CA PHE A 584 -8.79 -4.24 -15.43
C PHE A 584 -9.82 -3.43 -14.63
N TYR A 585 -10.91 -3.06 -15.30
CA TYR A 585 -12.06 -2.43 -14.68
C TYR A 585 -13.36 -2.68 -15.44
N PRO A 586 -14.54 -2.71 -14.76
CA PRO A 586 -15.82 -2.92 -15.39
C PRO A 586 -16.30 -1.67 -16.15
N VAL A 587 -17.10 -1.90 -17.19
CA VAL A 587 -17.83 -0.86 -17.92
C VAL A 587 -19.31 -1.21 -17.90
N TRP A 588 -20.13 -0.22 -17.57
CA TRP A 588 -21.59 -0.34 -17.48
C TRP A 588 -22.25 0.44 -18.60
N ASP A 589 -23.20 -0.18 -19.32
CA ASP A 589 -23.89 0.40 -20.47
C ASP A 589 -25.10 1.26 -20.03
N GLY A 590 -24.83 2.48 -19.55
CA GLY A 590 -25.85 3.47 -19.21
C GLY A 590 -26.22 3.48 -17.72
N PRO A 591 -27.26 4.24 -17.34
CA PRO A 591 -27.64 4.43 -15.95
C PRO A 591 -28.62 3.35 -15.41
N GLU A 592 -29.10 2.45 -16.25
CA GLU A 592 -30.02 1.36 -15.88
C GLU A 592 -29.29 0.03 -16.18
N ILE A 593 -28.84 -0.65 -15.14
CA ILE A 593 -28.05 -1.88 -15.23
C ILE A 593 -28.91 -3.05 -14.74
N PRO A 594 -29.35 -3.95 -15.64
CA PRO A 594 -29.99 -5.20 -15.24
C PRO A 594 -28.93 -6.14 -14.65
N ILE A 595 -29.19 -6.68 -13.47
CA ILE A 595 -28.33 -7.63 -12.79
C ILE A 595 -29.04 -8.98 -12.73
N GLU A 596 -28.43 -10.02 -13.29
CA GLU A 596 -28.91 -11.40 -13.21
C GLU A 596 -27.73 -12.28 -12.77
N PHE A 597 -27.89 -13.05 -11.70
CA PHE A 597 -26.86 -13.90 -11.17
C PHE A 597 -27.43 -15.25 -10.74
N GLU A 598 -26.84 -16.34 -11.20
CA GLU A 598 -27.18 -17.70 -10.78
C GLU A 598 -26.29 -18.11 -9.61
N TRP A 599 -26.84 -18.22 -8.41
CA TRP A 599 -26.12 -18.67 -7.23
C TRP A 599 -26.31 -20.16 -7.00
N THR A 600 -25.24 -20.95 -7.14
CA THR A 600 -25.14 -22.31 -6.61
C THR A 600 -24.70 -22.21 -5.15
N PRO A 601 -25.33 -22.94 -4.20
CA PRO A 601 -24.96 -22.86 -2.79
C PRO A 601 -23.51 -23.30 -2.52
N THR A 602 -22.60 -22.38 -2.65
CA THR A 602 -21.15 -22.57 -2.53
C THR A 602 -20.59 -21.49 -1.61
N LEU A 603 -19.65 -21.87 -0.76
CA LEU A 603 -18.81 -20.99 0.06
C LEU A 603 -17.35 -21.37 -0.16
N TYR A 604 -16.43 -20.67 0.52
CA TYR A 604 -15.01 -20.93 0.37
C TYR A 604 -14.34 -21.34 1.68
N ALA A 605 -13.30 -22.14 1.57
CA ALA A 605 -12.49 -22.61 2.68
C ALA A 605 -11.00 -22.50 2.35
N ILE A 606 -10.20 -22.23 3.36
CA ILE A 606 -8.73 -22.28 3.27
C ILE A 606 -8.25 -23.60 3.84
N ASP A 607 -7.34 -24.27 3.12
CA ASP A 607 -6.62 -25.47 3.54
C ASP A 607 -5.19 -25.09 3.95
N ASP A 608 -4.83 -25.33 5.21
CA ASP A 608 -3.47 -25.08 5.73
C ASP A 608 -2.55 -26.32 5.60
N GLY A 609 -3.02 -27.39 4.91
CA GLY A 609 -2.35 -28.68 4.78
C GLY A 609 -2.62 -29.64 5.95
N THR A 610 -3.31 -29.20 7.00
CA THR A 610 -3.71 -30.02 8.16
C THR A 610 -5.20 -29.98 8.43
N ARG A 611 -5.87 -28.90 8.11
CA ARG A 611 -7.29 -28.65 8.31
C ARG A 611 -7.84 -27.69 7.26
N GLN A 612 -9.12 -27.78 7.04
CA GLN A 612 -9.88 -26.91 6.16
C GLN A 612 -10.82 -26.08 7.00
N VAL A 613 -10.82 -24.77 6.77
CA VAL A 613 -11.61 -23.80 7.54
C VAL A 613 -12.34 -22.88 6.58
N GLN A 614 -13.66 -22.75 6.77
CA GLN A 614 -14.42 -21.75 6.02
C GLN A 614 -13.86 -20.35 6.34
N ALA A 615 -13.63 -19.57 5.31
CA ALA A 615 -13.15 -18.22 5.39
C ALA A 615 -13.99 -17.31 4.51
N LEU A 616 -14.15 -16.05 4.91
CA LEU A 616 -14.57 -14.98 4.03
C LEU A 616 -13.38 -14.61 3.15
N LEU A 617 -13.56 -14.62 1.84
CA LEU A 617 -12.59 -14.12 0.88
C LEU A 617 -13.11 -12.80 0.32
N ASN A 618 -12.34 -11.74 0.48
CA ASN A 618 -12.66 -10.42 -0.04
C ASN A 618 -11.93 -10.23 -1.37
N PRO A 619 -12.56 -9.80 -2.45
CA PRO A 619 -11.87 -9.53 -3.71
C PRO A 619 -11.10 -8.21 -3.64
N GLU A 620 -9.82 -8.27 -3.99
CA GLU A 620 -8.89 -7.14 -3.96
C GLU A 620 -8.70 -6.51 -5.33
N GLY A 621 -8.60 -7.32 -6.37
CA GLY A 621 -8.36 -6.87 -7.74
C GLY A 621 -9.38 -7.41 -8.72
N TYR A 622 -10.02 -6.50 -9.49
CA TYR A 622 -10.92 -6.87 -10.58
C TYR A 622 -10.13 -7.45 -11.75
N GLY A 623 -10.46 -8.67 -12.18
CA GLY A 623 -9.79 -9.38 -13.27
C GLY A 623 -10.59 -9.42 -14.56
N ALA A 624 -9.93 -9.77 -15.66
CA ALA A 624 -10.62 -10.12 -16.91
C ALA A 624 -11.34 -11.47 -16.80
N THR A 625 -10.82 -12.35 -15.97
CA THR A 625 -11.39 -13.66 -15.63
C THR A 625 -11.20 -13.89 -14.12
N ALA A 626 -11.86 -14.89 -13.57
CA ALA A 626 -11.67 -15.27 -12.17
C ALA A 626 -10.20 -15.69 -11.85
N GLU A 627 -9.43 -16.15 -12.84
CA GLU A 627 -8.00 -16.48 -12.65
C GLU A 627 -7.10 -15.24 -12.53
N ASP A 628 -7.54 -14.09 -13.07
CA ASP A 628 -6.81 -12.82 -13.02
C ASP A 628 -7.18 -12.00 -11.77
N ALA A 629 -8.23 -12.37 -11.05
CA ALA A 629 -8.66 -11.71 -9.83
C ALA A 629 -7.75 -12.08 -8.64
N THR A 630 -7.71 -11.22 -7.65
CA THR A 630 -7.03 -11.48 -6.37
C THR A 630 -8.01 -11.36 -5.22
N PHE A 631 -7.78 -12.15 -4.18
CA PHE A 631 -8.67 -12.21 -3.01
C PHE A 631 -7.87 -12.10 -1.72
N SER A 632 -8.52 -11.63 -0.66
CA SER A 632 -7.90 -11.55 0.65
C SER A 632 -8.76 -12.15 1.75
N THR A 633 -8.14 -12.43 2.87
CA THR A 633 -8.84 -12.70 4.13
C THR A 633 -8.10 -12.04 5.29
N ASP A 634 -8.87 -11.45 6.20
CA ASP A 634 -8.33 -10.73 7.33
C ASP A 634 -8.27 -11.56 8.58
N GLY A 635 -7.30 -11.25 9.45
CA GLY A 635 -7.10 -11.99 10.66
C GLY A 635 -6.12 -11.37 11.63
N ARG A 636 -5.75 -12.19 12.61
CA ARG A 636 -4.66 -11.89 13.54
C ARG A 636 -3.52 -12.87 13.30
N TYR A 637 -2.43 -12.37 12.77
CA TYR A 637 -1.18 -13.14 12.73
C TYR A 637 -0.64 -13.28 14.16
N VAL A 638 -0.22 -14.49 14.51
CA VAL A 638 0.28 -14.81 15.85
C VAL A 638 1.69 -15.38 15.71
N PHE A 639 2.66 -14.56 16.07
CA PHE A 639 4.07 -14.91 16.04
C PHE A 639 4.44 -16.00 17.05
N ALA A 640 5.61 -16.60 16.90
CA ALA A 640 6.15 -17.57 17.86
C ALA A 640 6.34 -16.97 19.27
N SER A 641 6.56 -15.67 19.39
CA SER A 641 6.59 -14.91 20.65
C SER A 641 5.24 -14.93 21.38
N GLY A 642 4.15 -15.07 20.63
CA GLY A 642 2.77 -14.94 21.10
C GLY A 642 2.18 -13.55 20.85
N GLU A 643 2.94 -12.62 20.29
CA GLU A 643 2.39 -11.34 19.84
C GLU A 643 1.36 -11.57 18.74
N LYS A 644 0.37 -10.68 18.69
CA LYS A 644 -0.69 -10.69 17.67
C LYS A 644 -0.65 -9.38 16.91
N ARG A 645 -0.65 -9.47 15.58
CA ARG A 645 -0.75 -8.32 14.67
C ARG A 645 -1.94 -8.49 13.75
N TYR A 646 -2.65 -7.41 13.45
CA TYR A 646 -3.65 -7.44 12.37
C TYR A 646 -2.93 -7.77 11.08
N ALA A 647 -3.47 -8.69 10.29
CA ALA A 647 -2.84 -9.08 9.05
C ALA A 647 -3.88 -9.53 8.03
N ARG A 648 -3.50 -9.34 6.76
CA ARG A 648 -4.25 -9.73 5.57
C ARG A 648 -3.46 -10.80 4.83
N VAL A 649 -4.12 -11.87 4.45
CA VAL A 649 -3.57 -12.93 3.63
C VAL A 649 -4.12 -12.79 2.21
N ILE A 650 -3.24 -12.66 1.23
CA ILE A 650 -3.59 -12.47 -0.18
C ILE A 650 -3.47 -13.79 -0.94
N PHE A 651 -4.46 -14.07 -1.77
CA PHE A 651 -4.50 -15.22 -2.66
C PHE A 651 -4.71 -14.78 -4.11
N ASP A 652 -4.25 -15.57 -5.07
CA ASP A 652 -4.67 -15.42 -6.47
C ASP A 652 -6.00 -16.12 -6.77
N GLY A 653 -6.55 -15.87 -7.95
CA GLY A 653 -7.79 -16.49 -8.42
C GLY A 653 -7.70 -18.00 -8.68
N ARG A 654 -6.50 -18.60 -8.59
CA ARG A 654 -6.28 -20.06 -8.64
C ARG A 654 -6.28 -20.70 -7.28
N GLY A 655 -6.29 -19.90 -6.23
CA GLY A 655 -6.32 -20.34 -4.85
C GLY A 655 -4.96 -20.39 -4.17
N ASP A 656 -3.88 -19.99 -4.81
CA ASP A 656 -2.55 -20.06 -4.22
C ASP A 656 -2.26 -18.83 -3.35
N LEU A 657 -1.71 -19.04 -2.14
CA LEU A 657 -1.22 -18.00 -1.24
C LEU A 657 -0.12 -17.19 -1.94
N ARG A 658 -0.26 -15.86 -1.93
CA ARG A 658 0.67 -14.90 -2.54
C ARG A 658 1.49 -14.14 -1.52
N ALA A 659 0.83 -13.49 -0.55
CA ALA A 659 1.48 -12.66 0.44
C ALA A 659 0.72 -12.69 1.78
N VAL A 660 1.40 -12.27 2.84
CA VAL A 660 0.80 -11.96 4.14
C VAL A 660 1.26 -10.56 4.52
N PHE A 661 0.36 -9.61 4.59
CA PHE A 661 0.66 -8.25 5.04
C PHE A 661 0.23 -8.06 6.49
N GLY A 662 1.14 -7.57 7.33
CA GLY A 662 0.88 -7.14 8.68
C GLY A 662 0.75 -5.61 8.73
N PHE A 663 -0.01 -5.10 9.70
CA PHE A 663 -0.24 -3.66 9.87
C PHE A 663 0.11 -3.23 11.30
N THR A 664 0.68 -2.06 11.45
CA THR A 664 1.04 -1.55 12.79
C THR A 664 -0.18 -1.20 13.63
N GLY A 665 -1.31 -0.83 13.00
CA GLY A 665 -2.59 -0.58 13.66
C GLY A 665 -3.41 -1.85 13.92
N ALA A 666 -4.36 -1.76 14.84
CA ALA A 666 -5.15 -2.92 15.28
C ALA A 666 -6.25 -3.36 14.29
N ASP A 667 -6.56 -2.56 13.29
CA ASP A 667 -7.71 -2.65 12.40
C ASP A 667 -7.32 -2.50 10.91
N GLY A 668 -6.08 -2.83 10.55
CA GLY A 668 -5.57 -2.66 9.19
C GLY A 668 -5.09 -1.24 8.88
N THR A 669 -5.12 -0.32 9.86
CA THR A 669 -4.53 1.01 9.70
C THR A 669 -3.02 1.01 10.01
N GLY A 670 -2.35 2.08 9.63
CA GLY A 670 -0.92 2.26 9.88
C GLY A 670 -0.03 1.62 8.80
N ALA A 671 1.24 1.50 9.10
CA ALA A 671 2.22 1.03 8.15
C ALA A 671 2.03 -0.46 7.82
N PRO A 672 1.88 -0.82 6.54
CA PRO A 672 1.91 -2.21 6.11
C PRO A 672 3.35 -2.74 6.05
N SER A 673 3.52 -4.04 6.20
CA SER A 673 4.77 -4.76 5.96
C SER A 673 4.50 -6.19 5.55
N GLU A 674 5.31 -6.77 4.68
CA GLU A 674 5.19 -8.19 4.39
C GLU A 674 5.71 -9.02 5.57
N ILE A 675 4.92 -10.02 5.96
CA ILE A 675 5.32 -11.03 6.93
C ILE A 675 5.74 -12.28 6.17
N THR A 676 6.95 -12.75 6.36
CA THR A 676 7.38 -14.08 5.90
C THR A 676 6.99 -15.14 6.92
N PRO A 677 5.92 -15.95 6.68
CA PRO A 677 5.40 -16.86 7.68
C PRO A 677 6.39 -17.98 8.05
N GLN A 678 6.58 -18.19 9.33
CA GLN A 678 7.42 -19.28 9.84
C GLN A 678 6.58 -20.51 10.19
N ALA A 679 7.17 -21.70 10.04
CA ALA A 679 6.47 -22.94 10.37
C ALA A 679 6.10 -22.99 11.87
N GLY A 680 4.80 -23.05 12.13
CA GLY A 680 4.25 -23.03 13.49
C GLY A 680 3.58 -21.73 13.87
N ASP A 681 3.78 -20.66 13.10
CA ASP A 681 3.01 -19.43 13.25
C ASP A 681 1.54 -19.68 12.94
N ARG A 682 0.68 -18.87 13.50
CA ARG A 682 -0.77 -19.06 13.40
C ARG A 682 -1.45 -17.82 12.85
N PHE A 683 -2.58 -18.04 12.23
CA PHE A 683 -3.45 -16.98 11.76
C PHE A 683 -4.87 -17.24 12.28
N ILE A 684 -5.41 -16.32 13.03
CA ILE A 684 -6.77 -16.38 13.55
C ILE A 684 -7.65 -15.58 12.61
N LEU A 685 -8.53 -16.25 11.88
CA LEU A 685 -9.48 -15.57 10.99
C LEU A 685 -10.33 -14.57 11.77
N LEU A 686 -10.67 -13.46 11.17
CA LEU A 686 -11.69 -12.54 11.67
C LEU A 686 -13.02 -12.85 10.99
N ASP A 687 -14.02 -13.24 11.79
CA ASP A 687 -15.38 -13.42 11.33
C ASP A 687 -16.13 -12.09 11.44
N THR A 688 -16.69 -11.61 10.35
CA THR A 688 -17.53 -10.39 10.31
C THR A 688 -19.00 -10.76 10.50
N TRP A 689 -19.70 -9.98 11.32
CA TRP A 689 -21.07 -10.22 11.73
C TRP A 689 -21.91 -8.96 11.66
N TYR A 690 -23.20 -9.12 11.37
CA TYR A 690 -24.21 -8.11 11.54
C TYR A 690 -25.23 -8.54 12.59
N ASP A 691 -25.30 -7.83 13.72
CA ASP A 691 -26.23 -8.11 14.81
C ASP A 691 -27.64 -7.63 14.44
N LEU A 692 -28.58 -8.57 14.39
CA LEU A 692 -29.97 -8.29 13.97
C LEU A 692 -30.81 -7.52 15.01
N ALA A 693 -30.33 -7.39 16.24
CA ALA A 693 -31.02 -6.68 17.29
C ALA A 693 -30.54 -5.23 17.45
N THR A 694 -29.24 -5.01 17.30
CA THR A 694 -28.61 -3.69 17.43
C THR A 694 -28.43 -3.00 16.09
N GLU A 695 -28.57 -3.76 14.97
CA GLU A 695 -28.31 -3.31 13.60
C GLU A 695 -26.89 -2.78 13.45
N ALA A 696 -25.90 -3.44 14.08
CA ALA A 696 -24.51 -3.04 14.10
C ALA A 696 -23.60 -4.17 13.61
N TYR A 697 -22.51 -3.78 12.93
CA TYR A 697 -21.44 -4.69 12.54
C TYR A 697 -20.45 -4.89 13.71
N TYR A 698 -19.86 -6.07 13.74
CA TYR A 698 -18.76 -6.38 14.67
C TYR A 698 -17.95 -7.55 14.15
N THR A 699 -16.68 -7.62 14.54
CA THR A 699 -15.78 -8.73 14.20
C THR A 699 -15.53 -9.60 15.43
N THR A 700 -15.25 -10.88 15.21
CA THR A 700 -14.82 -11.80 16.27
C THR A 700 -13.67 -12.66 15.78
N GLU A 701 -12.75 -13.03 16.68
CA GLU A 701 -11.78 -14.07 16.37
C GLU A 701 -12.53 -15.39 16.09
N GLY A 702 -12.28 -15.95 14.92
CA GLY A 702 -12.85 -17.20 14.43
C GLY A 702 -11.90 -18.38 14.57
N GLU A 703 -11.85 -19.23 13.58
CA GLU A 703 -11.00 -20.44 13.54
C GLU A 703 -9.52 -20.05 13.30
N THR A 704 -8.62 -20.92 13.73
CA THR A 704 -7.17 -20.70 13.62
C THR A 704 -6.57 -21.63 12.57
N LEU A 705 -5.82 -21.08 11.63
CA LEU A 705 -4.95 -21.78 10.67
C LEU A 705 -3.51 -21.75 11.17
N THR A 706 -2.67 -22.67 10.66
CA THR A 706 -1.25 -22.77 11.06
C THR A 706 -0.37 -22.83 9.83
N PHE A 707 0.64 -21.96 9.78
CA PHE A 707 1.64 -22.01 8.73
C PHE A 707 2.55 -23.23 8.92
N GLY A 708 2.75 -23.98 7.83
CA GLY A 708 3.48 -25.25 7.81
C GLY A 708 4.27 -25.45 6.52
N ALA A 709 4.70 -26.68 6.29
CA ALA A 709 5.44 -27.00 5.07
C ALA A 709 4.58 -27.00 3.79
N THR A 710 3.26 -27.11 3.92
CA THR A 710 2.31 -27.05 2.80
C THR A 710 1.84 -25.61 2.64
N PRO A 711 1.97 -24.99 1.44
CA PRO A 711 1.35 -23.68 1.19
C PRO A 711 -0.16 -23.75 1.39
N TRP A 712 -0.74 -22.67 1.85
CA TRP A 712 -2.19 -22.56 1.93
C TRP A 712 -2.80 -22.43 0.54
N THR A 713 -3.98 -23.02 0.40
CA THR A 713 -4.83 -22.85 -0.79
C THR A 713 -6.27 -22.61 -0.36
N TRP A 714 -7.02 -21.85 -1.15
CA TRP A 714 -8.46 -21.79 -0.98
C TRP A 714 -9.18 -22.62 -2.06
N PHE A 715 -10.40 -23.03 -1.75
CA PHE A 715 -11.23 -23.82 -2.66
C PHE A 715 -12.71 -23.72 -2.28
N ALA A 716 -13.58 -24.01 -3.25
CA ALA A 716 -15.02 -24.00 -3.07
C ALA A 716 -15.50 -25.20 -2.25
N ILE A 717 -16.45 -24.98 -1.36
CA ILE A 717 -17.15 -25.98 -0.55
C ILE A 717 -18.67 -25.84 -0.69
N ASP A 718 -19.43 -26.93 -0.49
CA ASP A 718 -20.87 -26.83 -0.43
C ASP A 718 -21.31 -25.99 0.77
N ALA A 719 -22.22 -25.03 0.54
CA ALA A 719 -22.79 -24.24 1.61
C ALA A 719 -23.59 -25.12 2.58
N PRO A 720 -23.36 -25.03 3.89
CA PRO A 720 -24.13 -25.78 4.89
C PRO A 720 -25.64 -25.52 4.77
N PRO A 721 -26.51 -26.53 5.01
CA PRO A 721 -27.94 -26.31 5.06
C PRO A 721 -28.31 -25.24 6.12
N GLY A 722 -29.17 -24.29 5.74
CA GLY A 722 -29.56 -23.21 6.61
C GLY A 722 -30.23 -22.07 5.89
N ARG A 723 -30.46 -20.98 6.62
CA ARG A 723 -31.01 -19.75 6.07
C ARG A 723 -29.88 -18.82 5.69
N TYR A 724 -29.94 -18.31 4.48
CA TYR A 724 -28.99 -17.37 3.92
C TYR A 724 -29.66 -16.06 3.54
N ASN A 725 -28.90 -14.99 3.51
CA ASN A 725 -29.30 -13.71 2.95
C ASN A 725 -28.37 -13.45 1.75
N LEU A 726 -28.96 -13.30 0.57
CA LEU A 726 -28.24 -13.02 -0.66
C LEU A 726 -28.55 -11.59 -1.10
N GLY A 727 -27.59 -10.92 -1.70
CA GLY A 727 -27.81 -9.54 -2.12
C GLY A 727 -26.83 -9.02 -3.14
N PHE A 728 -27.08 -7.79 -3.56
CA PHE A 728 -26.15 -7.01 -4.37
C PHE A 728 -25.83 -5.70 -3.67
N ILE A 729 -24.57 -5.33 -3.74
CA ILE A 729 -24.08 -4.04 -3.33
C ILE A 729 -23.54 -3.33 -4.58
N VAL A 730 -23.95 -2.10 -4.79
CA VAL A 730 -23.54 -1.27 -5.92
C VAL A 730 -22.78 -0.08 -5.37
N GLU A 731 -21.49 -0.04 -5.65
CA GLU A 731 -20.57 1.01 -5.23
C GLU A 731 -20.44 2.08 -6.31
N ASP A 732 -20.38 3.36 -5.91
CA ASP A 732 -20.06 4.46 -6.81
C ASP A 732 -18.53 4.68 -6.93
N LEU A 733 -18.12 5.61 -7.77
CA LEU A 733 -16.70 5.92 -8.00
C LEU A 733 -16.00 6.63 -6.80
N ASP A 734 -16.76 7.04 -5.79
CA ASP A 734 -16.23 7.67 -4.57
C ASP A 734 -16.17 6.71 -3.38
N GLY A 735 -16.80 5.52 -3.51
CA GLY A 735 -16.83 4.48 -2.48
C GLY A 735 -18.13 4.41 -1.69
N ASN A 736 -19.16 5.21 -2.06
CA ASN A 736 -20.47 5.06 -1.44
C ASN A 736 -21.23 3.91 -2.12
N TYR A 737 -22.10 3.24 -1.37
CA TYR A 737 -22.81 2.06 -1.85
C TYR A 737 -24.33 2.13 -1.61
N SER A 738 -25.05 1.33 -2.38
CA SER A 738 -26.47 1.02 -2.22
C SER A 738 -26.67 -0.47 -2.30
N GLU A 739 -27.56 -1.03 -1.50
CA GLU A 739 -27.68 -2.45 -1.29
C GLU A 739 -29.13 -2.96 -1.37
N ALA A 740 -29.30 -4.20 -1.76
CA ALA A 740 -30.59 -4.91 -1.70
C ALA A 740 -30.36 -6.38 -1.38
N TYR A 741 -31.20 -6.96 -0.53
CA TYR A 741 -31.05 -8.33 -0.03
C TYR A 741 -32.33 -9.14 -0.09
N VAL A 742 -32.21 -10.46 -0.15
CA VAL A 742 -33.32 -11.41 -0.13
C VAL A 742 -32.94 -12.70 0.59
N ASP A 743 -33.88 -13.31 1.30
CA ASP A 743 -33.64 -14.56 2.01
C ASP A 743 -33.85 -15.79 1.12
N VAL A 744 -32.96 -16.78 1.28
CA VAL A 744 -33.04 -18.10 0.65
C VAL A 744 -32.78 -19.22 1.66
N GLU A 745 -33.35 -20.39 1.48
CA GLU A 745 -33.09 -21.59 2.28
C GLU A 745 -32.20 -22.55 1.49
N VAL A 746 -31.05 -22.95 2.04
CA VAL A 746 -30.17 -23.99 1.48
C VAL A 746 -30.52 -25.34 2.10
N ARG A 747 -30.66 -26.40 1.27
CA ARG A 747 -30.99 -27.76 1.72
C ARG A 747 -30.06 -28.82 1.14
#